data_9f0645dfad5e8c90955092296718e789
#
_entry.id   9f0645dfad5e8c90955092296718e789
#
_cell.length_a   1.000
_cell.length_b   1.000
_cell.length_c   1.000
_cell.angle_alpha   90.00
_cell.angle_beta   90.00
_cell.angle_gamma   90.00
#
_symmetry.space_group_name_H-M   'P 1'
#
loop_
_entity.id
_entity.type
_entity.pdbx_description
1 polymer ?
#
loop_
_entity_poly.entity_id
_entity_poly.type
_entity_poly.pdbx_seq_one_letter_code
_entity_poly.pdbx_strand_id
1 'polypeptide(L)'
;MHLDASNIAAQATPRSVRLADYQPPPFLVDHVALEFDLDEAATTVAARLKLRRNPAAPQNAPLRLDGQALTLLHLARDGETLGDNHYHIEDGSLIIPDMPDACELTVRTRIAPEGNTELSGLYVSNGSFFTQCEAEGFRRITWFPDRPDVMARYTVTITADKARIPVMLSNGNPGDVTDLSDGRHRITWTDPHPKPSYLFALVAGDLVAVKDSFTTRSGRTVDLGIWVRRGDEDRCDHAMRSLKTAMKWDEDVFGLEYDLDVFNIAAVSDFNMGAMENKGLNVFNTKYVLADEGSATDGDFQGIETVIAHEYFHNWTGDRVTCRDWFQLSLKEGLTVYRDQEFTADQGSRAVKRIGDVRVLRAGQFREDAGPLAHPVQPTEYMAIDNFYTATVYQKGAEVIRMMATIIGRDAFRRGMDLYFARHDNNAVTIDDFVAAMQDASGVDLGAFKLWYHQAGTPEVSVEDAHDPATNRYTLTLRQTTPPTPGQPDKRPLVIPVAMGLIADDGSELATRLAGETGATPGTRVLLLTDNEQKFEFEDVAALPTPSLLRGFSAPVKLSGISLDRLQFLATSDTDPFVRWEAGQQYAARVLLEQVEKWQPDATVDIPAGIVAAAVATLSAADADRAFAAEALTLPSETFLADQMRVANPDAIHAVRQAARGVIGTVLAPILAKKYQELADDGPYRIDGESIGRRALRNTCLAYLAAGVPKNGATVAKQQFDTWSNMTDVLAALSVLSHIDGRERTSALKNFYNAWHEVDLVLDKWFAIQAMSELATPEVVRRLTEHKDFDLRNPNRVRALVSSFVSGNPARFHDASGEGYLFLADIIIELDPRNPQVAARMVAPLGQWRRFDVDREALMQRELQRILESPGLSRNTFEMVSKSLA
;
A
#
# COMPACT_ATOMS: atom_id res chain seq x y z
N MET A 1 16.92 42.73 30.59
CA MET A 1 17.65 42.50 29.33
C MET A 1 16.60 41.92 28.36
N HIS A 2 16.02 42.78 27.54
CA HIS A 2 15.06 42.37 26.49
C HIS A 2 15.87 41.68 25.41
N LEU A 3 15.65 40.39 25.20
CA LEU A 3 16.10 39.69 24.02
C LEU A 3 15.11 39.99 22.88
N ASP A 4 15.65 40.61 21.86
CA ASP A 4 14.97 41.01 20.63
C ASP A 4 14.49 39.77 19.87
N ALA A 5 13.18 39.64 19.76
CA ALA A 5 12.50 38.50 19.08
C ALA A 5 12.37 38.70 17.54
N SER A 6 13.34 39.29 16.89
CA SER A 6 13.25 39.72 15.49
C SER A 6 14.23 39.09 14.53
N ASN A 7 14.74 37.88 14.78
CA ASN A 7 15.61 37.17 13.84
C ASN A 7 15.31 35.66 13.74
N ILE A 8 14.04 35.27 13.69
CA ILE A 8 13.67 34.01 13.03
C ILE A 8 13.48 34.37 11.56
N ALA A 9 14.47 34.08 10.73
CA ALA A 9 14.31 34.18 9.29
C ALA A 9 13.08 33.27 8.96
N ALA A 10 11.98 33.91 8.56
CA ALA A 10 10.79 33.20 8.12
C ALA A 10 11.23 32.29 6.95
N GLN A 11 11.32 30.98 7.18
CA GLN A 11 11.47 30.03 6.09
C GLN A 11 10.29 30.28 5.14
N ALA A 12 10.58 30.60 3.88
CA ALA A 12 9.55 30.83 2.89
C ALA A 12 8.72 29.54 2.79
N THR A 13 7.40 29.67 2.96
CA THR A 13 6.48 28.52 2.81
C THR A 13 6.76 27.82 1.48
N PRO A 14 6.98 26.48 1.46
CA PRO A 14 7.24 25.76 0.23
C PRO A 14 6.13 26.01 -0.80
N ARG A 15 6.53 26.17 -2.07
CA ARG A 15 5.59 26.45 -3.16
C ARG A 15 4.76 25.22 -3.49
N SER A 16 3.44 25.39 -3.60
CA SER A 16 2.53 24.36 -4.07
C SER A 16 2.55 24.20 -5.59
N VAL A 17 2.41 22.97 -6.06
CA VAL A 17 2.15 22.60 -7.46
C VAL A 17 0.64 22.32 -7.59
N ARG A 18 0.00 22.82 -8.66
CA ARG A 18 -1.46 22.71 -8.86
C ARG A 18 -1.78 22.10 -10.22
N LEU A 19 -2.77 21.21 -10.27
CA LEU A 19 -3.25 20.60 -11.52
C LEU A 19 -3.72 21.65 -12.54
N ALA A 20 -4.36 22.71 -12.07
CA ALA A 20 -4.84 23.80 -12.94
C ALA A 20 -3.71 24.57 -13.63
N ASP A 21 -2.49 24.50 -13.12
CA ASP A 21 -1.32 25.18 -13.66
C ASP A 21 -0.52 24.30 -14.64
N TYR A 22 -1.01 23.10 -14.95
CA TYR A 22 -0.35 22.21 -15.90
C TYR A 22 -0.13 22.89 -17.25
N GLN A 23 1.10 22.83 -17.75
CA GLN A 23 1.46 23.25 -19.08
C GLN A 23 2.25 22.13 -19.77
N PRO A 24 2.06 21.90 -21.08
CA PRO A 24 2.88 20.98 -21.83
C PRO A 24 4.38 21.34 -21.71
N PRO A 25 5.29 20.36 -21.67
CA PRO A 25 6.72 20.63 -21.60
C PRO A 25 7.18 21.44 -22.81
N PRO A 26 8.03 22.48 -22.64
CA PRO A 26 8.52 23.29 -23.76
C PRO A 26 9.30 22.52 -24.81
N PHE A 27 10.00 21.47 -24.36
CA PHE A 27 10.78 20.58 -25.21
C PHE A 27 10.42 19.13 -24.91
N LEU A 28 10.44 18.32 -25.94
CA LEU A 28 10.34 16.85 -25.86
C LEU A 28 11.74 16.27 -26.02
N VAL A 29 11.98 15.10 -25.47
CA VAL A 29 13.25 14.37 -25.56
C VAL A 29 12.99 13.10 -26.35
N ASP A 30 13.58 12.97 -27.55
CA ASP A 30 13.38 11.77 -28.39
C ASP A 30 14.29 10.62 -27.96
N HIS A 31 15.51 10.95 -27.47
CA HIS A 31 16.50 9.96 -27.04
C HIS A 31 17.39 10.52 -25.93
N VAL A 32 17.67 9.67 -24.95
CA VAL A 32 18.59 9.90 -23.85
C VAL A 32 19.71 8.87 -23.92
N ALA A 33 20.95 9.32 -24.10
CA ALA A 33 22.13 8.48 -23.97
C ALA A 33 22.84 8.84 -22.66
N LEU A 34 22.95 7.90 -21.74
CA LEU A 34 23.63 8.05 -20.45
C LEU A 34 24.93 7.25 -20.45
N GLU A 35 26.00 7.84 -19.95
CA GLU A 35 27.27 7.18 -19.71
C GLU A 35 27.63 7.38 -18.23
N PHE A 36 27.69 6.30 -17.48
CA PHE A 36 28.09 6.27 -16.07
C PHE A 36 29.53 5.76 -15.95
N ASP A 37 30.33 6.48 -15.20
CA ASP A 37 31.61 6.01 -14.66
C ASP A 37 31.42 5.91 -13.13
N LEU A 38 31.18 4.68 -12.65
CA LEU A 38 30.74 4.41 -11.28
C LEU A 38 31.91 4.49 -10.29
N ASP A 39 31.70 5.32 -9.28
CA ASP A 39 32.52 5.42 -8.08
C ASP A 39 31.61 5.84 -6.91
N GLU A 40 31.78 5.20 -5.74
CA GLU A 40 30.89 5.43 -4.59
C GLU A 40 30.88 6.88 -4.13
N ALA A 41 32.05 7.52 -4.11
CA ALA A 41 32.23 8.90 -3.64
C ALA A 41 32.05 9.95 -4.75
N ALA A 42 32.27 9.60 -6.03
CA ALA A 42 32.35 10.58 -7.10
C ALA A 42 31.94 10.03 -8.49
N THR A 43 30.77 9.39 -8.59
CA THR A 43 30.23 8.93 -9.87
C THR A 43 30.08 10.10 -10.84
N THR A 44 30.59 9.94 -12.08
CA THR A 44 30.35 10.89 -13.16
C THR A 44 29.30 10.34 -14.13
N VAL A 45 28.42 11.26 -14.57
CA VAL A 45 27.33 10.95 -15.50
C VAL A 45 27.43 11.91 -16.69
N ALA A 46 27.52 11.38 -17.90
CA ALA A 46 27.37 12.14 -19.14
C ALA A 46 26.03 11.80 -19.78
N ALA A 47 25.17 12.80 -19.93
CA ALA A 47 23.87 12.69 -20.58
C ALA A 47 23.88 13.43 -21.91
N ARG A 48 23.50 12.75 -23.01
CA ARG A 48 23.22 13.38 -24.30
C ARG A 48 21.73 13.28 -24.60
N LEU A 49 21.07 14.44 -24.73
CA LEU A 49 19.64 14.60 -24.89
C LEU A 49 19.34 15.09 -26.31
N LYS A 50 18.63 14.30 -27.11
CA LYS A 50 18.08 14.76 -28.38
C LYS A 50 16.77 15.47 -28.14
N LEU A 51 16.82 16.79 -28.21
CA LEU A 51 15.73 17.69 -27.89
C LEU A 51 15.03 18.17 -29.16
N ARG A 52 13.73 18.29 -29.10
CA ARG A 52 12.90 19.03 -30.06
C ARG A 52 11.87 19.87 -29.37
N ARG A 53 11.58 21.05 -29.94
CA ARG A 53 10.56 21.95 -29.42
C ARG A 53 9.18 21.27 -29.48
N ASN A 54 8.42 21.39 -28.41
CA ASN A 54 7.07 20.88 -28.37
C ASN A 54 6.13 21.85 -29.10
N PRO A 55 5.41 21.44 -30.15
CA PRO A 55 4.49 22.31 -30.88
C PRO A 55 3.28 22.75 -30.05
N ALA A 56 2.96 22.04 -28.99
CA ALA A 56 1.87 22.37 -28.06
C ALA A 56 2.27 23.42 -27.00
N ALA A 57 3.56 23.79 -26.91
CA ALA A 57 4.06 24.76 -25.95
C ALA A 57 4.35 26.13 -26.60
N PRO A 58 4.46 27.22 -25.82
CA PRO A 58 4.85 28.55 -26.33
C PRO A 58 6.19 28.50 -27.08
N GLN A 59 6.26 29.11 -28.26
CA GLN A 59 7.42 29.02 -29.16
C GLN A 59 8.71 29.60 -28.56
N ASN A 60 8.62 30.59 -27.67
CA ASN A 60 9.76 31.25 -27.04
C ASN A 60 10.04 30.75 -25.62
N ALA A 61 9.42 29.64 -25.20
CA ALA A 61 9.65 29.10 -23.87
C ALA A 61 11.12 28.60 -23.75
N PRO A 62 11.83 28.94 -22.65
CA PRO A 62 13.17 28.43 -22.38
C PRO A 62 13.18 26.93 -22.15
N LEU A 63 14.32 26.29 -22.33
CA LEU A 63 14.55 24.95 -21.81
C LEU A 63 14.79 25.06 -20.31
N ARG A 64 14.04 24.28 -19.55
CA ARG A 64 14.20 24.14 -18.09
C ARG A 64 14.52 22.68 -17.77
N LEU A 65 15.61 22.47 -17.02
CA LEU A 65 16.06 21.16 -16.54
C LEU A 65 16.07 21.21 -15.02
N ASP A 66 15.49 20.19 -14.40
CA ASP A 66 15.49 20.04 -12.94
C ASP A 66 16.78 19.36 -12.49
N GLY A 67 17.30 19.76 -11.33
CA GLY A 67 18.51 19.18 -10.74
C GLY A 67 18.55 19.36 -9.23
N GLN A 68 18.97 18.33 -8.52
CA GLN A 68 19.09 18.35 -7.07
C GLN A 68 20.34 17.60 -6.63
N ALA A 69 21.11 18.17 -5.72
CA ALA A 69 22.34 17.60 -5.18
C ALA A 69 23.37 17.18 -6.26
N LEU A 70 23.47 17.96 -7.32
CA LEU A 70 24.34 17.73 -8.48
C LEU A 70 25.49 18.74 -8.52
N THR A 71 26.65 18.32 -9.05
CA THR A 71 27.70 19.23 -9.52
C THR A 71 27.72 19.25 -11.05
N LEU A 72 27.43 20.38 -11.69
CA LEU A 72 27.55 20.55 -13.14
C LEU A 72 29.05 20.65 -13.49
N LEU A 73 29.52 19.74 -14.34
CA LEU A 73 30.90 19.69 -14.81
C LEU A 73 31.07 20.32 -16.20
N HIS A 74 30.09 20.13 -17.07
CA HIS A 74 30.13 20.59 -18.45
C HIS A 74 28.71 20.66 -19.03
N LEU A 75 28.50 21.68 -19.88
CA LEU A 75 27.29 21.88 -20.65
C LEU A 75 27.67 22.26 -22.09
N ALA A 76 27.10 21.52 -23.08
CA ALA A 76 27.34 21.82 -24.49
C ALA A 76 26.08 21.63 -25.30
N ARG A 77 25.91 22.41 -26.38
CA ARG A 77 24.84 22.29 -27.38
C ARG A 77 25.43 22.02 -28.74
N ASP A 78 25.05 20.96 -29.41
CA ASP A 78 25.56 20.53 -30.72
C ASP A 78 27.10 20.46 -30.77
N GLY A 79 27.72 20.05 -29.64
CA GLY A 79 29.17 19.96 -29.44
C GLY A 79 29.85 21.25 -29.06
N GLU A 80 29.17 22.40 -29.05
CA GLU A 80 29.71 23.67 -28.61
C GLU A 80 29.47 23.91 -27.13
N THR A 81 30.52 24.19 -26.34
CA THR A 81 30.45 24.48 -24.93
C THR A 81 29.65 25.76 -24.66
N LEU A 82 28.64 25.66 -23.79
CA LEU A 82 27.89 26.82 -23.31
C LEU A 82 28.62 27.45 -22.13
N GLY A 83 28.99 28.73 -22.25
CA GLY A 83 29.54 29.53 -21.12
C GLY A 83 28.44 30.02 -20.19
N ASP A 84 28.81 30.51 -19.01
CA ASP A 84 27.90 30.96 -17.92
C ASP A 84 26.90 32.05 -18.33
N ASN A 85 27.13 32.75 -19.46
CA ASN A 85 26.21 33.74 -20.01
C ASN A 85 25.05 33.13 -20.84
N HIS A 86 25.06 31.83 -21.11
CA HIS A 86 24.04 31.15 -21.91
C HIS A 86 22.99 30.43 -21.08
N TYR A 87 23.24 30.27 -19.79
CA TYR A 87 22.32 29.63 -18.84
C TYR A 87 22.44 30.24 -17.45
N HIS A 88 21.46 29.95 -16.62
CA HIS A 88 21.54 30.25 -15.18
C HIS A 88 20.89 29.12 -14.39
N ILE A 89 21.27 28.98 -13.12
CA ILE A 89 20.68 28.01 -12.19
C ILE A 89 19.92 28.82 -11.13
N GLU A 90 18.61 28.53 -11.00
CA GLU A 90 17.72 29.17 -10.07
C GLU A 90 16.75 28.14 -9.49
N ASP A 91 16.57 28.12 -8.19
CA ASP A 91 15.62 27.24 -7.47
C ASP A 91 15.66 25.76 -7.90
N GLY A 92 16.87 25.20 -8.03
CA GLY A 92 17.05 23.80 -8.46
C GLY A 92 16.78 23.52 -9.93
N SER A 93 16.70 24.56 -10.76
CA SER A 93 16.53 24.42 -12.21
C SER A 93 17.66 25.09 -12.97
N LEU A 94 18.17 24.41 -13.99
CA LEU A 94 19.06 24.95 -14.99
C LEU A 94 18.22 25.45 -16.15
N ILE A 95 18.30 26.75 -16.47
CA ILE A 95 17.46 27.44 -17.47
C ILE A 95 18.33 27.91 -18.59
N ILE A 96 18.00 27.51 -19.83
CA ILE A 96 18.66 27.95 -21.06
C ILE A 96 17.63 28.75 -21.89
N PRO A 97 17.74 30.09 -21.95
CA PRO A 97 16.75 30.97 -22.58
C PRO A 97 16.64 30.75 -24.11
N ASP A 98 17.79 30.66 -24.76
CA ASP A 98 17.87 30.64 -26.23
C ASP A 98 18.17 29.23 -26.75
N MET A 99 17.13 28.48 -27.08
CA MET A 99 17.23 27.12 -27.61
C MET A 99 16.65 27.04 -29.02
N PRO A 100 17.35 26.39 -29.96
CA PRO A 100 16.80 26.10 -31.28
C PRO A 100 15.65 25.09 -31.20
N ASP A 101 14.91 24.95 -32.31
CA ASP A 101 13.76 24.02 -32.35
C ASP A 101 14.17 22.54 -32.24
N ALA A 102 15.40 22.21 -32.59
CA ALA A 102 15.98 20.89 -32.39
C ALA A 102 17.49 20.99 -32.17
N CYS A 103 18.01 20.21 -31.20
CA CYS A 103 19.46 20.17 -30.92
C CYS A 103 19.80 18.91 -30.10
N GLU A 104 21.09 18.65 -29.95
CA GLU A 104 21.64 17.72 -28.98
C GLU A 104 22.27 18.52 -27.83
N LEU A 105 21.77 18.29 -26.60
CA LEU A 105 22.35 18.86 -25.39
C LEU A 105 23.20 17.81 -24.69
N THR A 106 24.44 18.13 -24.38
CA THR A 106 25.34 17.32 -23.57
C THR A 106 25.48 17.94 -22.17
N VAL A 107 25.17 17.17 -21.16
CA VAL A 107 25.29 17.55 -19.75
C VAL A 107 26.22 16.56 -19.05
N ARG A 108 27.27 17.03 -18.37
CA ARG A 108 28.11 16.18 -17.51
C ARG A 108 27.97 16.62 -16.07
N THR A 109 27.67 15.66 -15.21
CA THR A 109 27.45 15.87 -13.77
C THR A 109 28.35 14.96 -12.95
N ARG A 110 28.56 15.35 -11.69
CA ARG A 110 29.16 14.50 -10.66
C ARG A 110 28.22 14.41 -9.47
N ILE A 111 28.07 13.22 -8.95
CA ILE A 111 27.24 12.88 -7.80
C ILE A 111 28.04 12.01 -6.82
N ALA A 112 27.61 11.92 -5.55
CA ALA A 112 28.26 11.17 -4.48
C ALA A 112 27.27 10.13 -3.90
N PRO A 113 27.12 8.95 -4.52
CA PRO A 113 26.10 7.98 -4.13
C PRO A 113 26.21 7.44 -2.69
N GLU A 114 27.45 7.31 -2.14
CA GLU A 114 27.67 6.83 -0.76
C GLU A 114 27.11 7.79 0.31
N GLY A 115 27.04 9.09 -0.02
CA GLY A 115 26.50 10.13 0.86
C GLY A 115 24.96 10.28 0.75
N ASN A 116 24.31 9.57 -0.14
CA ASN A 116 22.87 9.69 -0.39
C ASN A 116 22.06 8.87 0.60
N THR A 117 21.70 9.48 1.74
CA THR A 117 20.88 8.84 2.79
C THR A 117 19.38 8.95 2.54
N GLU A 118 18.95 9.78 1.59
CA GLU A 118 17.54 9.94 1.23
C GLU A 118 17.01 8.74 0.44
N LEU A 119 17.92 7.90 -0.11
CA LEU A 119 17.61 6.73 -0.95
C LEU A 119 16.74 7.12 -2.16
N SER A 120 17.06 8.26 -2.78
CA SER A 120 16.40 8.82 -3.98
C SER A 120 17.45 9.23 -5.01
N GLY A 121 17.27 8.90 -6.28
CA GLY A 121 18.31 8.94 -7.30
C GLY A 121 19.25 7.73 -7.17
N LEU A 122 20.53 7.90 -7.48
CA LEU A 122 21.56 6.85 -7.33
C LEU A 122 22.14 6.87 -5.91
N TYR A 123 22.16 5.73 -5.24
CA TYR A 123 22.70 5.56 -3.89
C TYR A 123 23.46 4.23 -3.74
N VAL A 124 24.14 4.05 -2.62
CA VAL A 124 24.86 2.81 -2.27
C VAL A 124 24.19 2.14 -1.08
N SER A 125 23.90 0.85 -1.22
CA SER A 125 23.46 -0.03 -0.14
C SER A 125 24.37 -1.26 -0.08
N ASN A 126 25.04 -1.46 1.05
CA ASN A 126 25.95 -2.60 1.28
C ASN A 126 26.99 -2.80 0.15
N GLY A 127 27.57 -1.71 -0.36
CA GLY A 127 28.61 -1.72 -1.40
C GLY A 127 28.10 -1.94 -2.82
N SER A 128 26.80 -1.98 -3.04
CA SER A 128 26.18 -2.04 -4.36
C SER A 128 25.39 -0.78 -4.65
N PHE A 129 25.34 -0.38 -5.93
CA PHE A 129 24.60 0.78 -6.41
C PHE A 129 23.18 0.40 -6.76
N PHE A 130 22.23 1.24 -6.36
CA PHE A 130 20.82 1.13 -6.68
C PHE A 130 20.25 2.51 -7.05
N THR A 131 19.17 2.53 -7.81
CA THR A 131 18.43 3.74 -8.09
C THR A 131 17.00 3.67 -7.57
N GLN A 132 16.47 4.83 -7.14
CA GLN A 132 15.05 5.10 -6.98
C GLN A 132 14.73 6.44 -7.64
N CYS A 133 14.01 6.43 -8.75
CA CYS A 133 13.72 7.63 -9.53
C CYS A 133 12.28 8.13 -9.40
N GLU A 134 11.34 7.31 -8.98
CA GLU A 134 9.97 7.75 -8.73
C GLU A 134 9.85 8.45 -7.35
N ALA A 135 9.21 9.61 -7.29
CA ALA A 135 8.60 10.38 -8.38
C ALA A 135 9.60 11.31 -9.09
N GLU A 136 10.51 11.96 -8.38
CA GLU A 136 11.39 13.04 -8.84
C GLU A 136 12.87 12.78 -8.54
N GLY A 137 13.29 11.50 -8.51
CA GLY A 137 14.66 11.10 -8.16
C GLY A 137 15.66 11.18 -9.33
N PHE A 138 15.20 11.17 -10.58
CA PHE A 138 16.11 11.22 -11.72
C PHE A 138 16.90 12.55 -11.79
N ARG A 139 16.31 13.65 -11.36
CA ARG A 139 16.98 14.96 -11.22
C ARG A 139 18.15 14.97 -10.23
N ARG A 140 18.34 13.91 -9.45
CA ARG A 140 19.48 13.70 -8.55
C ARG A 140 20.63 12.94 -9.23
N ILE A 141 20.45 12.53 -10.50
CA ILE A 141 21.45 11.83 -11.31
C ILE A 141 22.05 12.78 -12.36
N THR A 142 21.21 13.50 -13.07
CA THR A 142 21.61 14.50 -14.06
C THR A 142 20.54 15.57 -14.20
N TRP A 143 20.90 16.70 -14.82
CA TRP A 143 19.95 17.75 -15.19
C TRP A 143 19.03 17.26 -16.30
N PHE A 144 17.72 17.25 -16.06
CA PHE A 144 16.72 16.67 -16.95
C PHE A 144 15.35 17.35 -16.81
N PRO A 145 14.48 17.41 -17.84
CA PRO A 145 13.10 17.80 -17.66
C PRO A 145 12.35 16.62 -16.99
N ASP A 146 12.47 16.55 -15.65
CA ASP A 146 12.11 15.40 -14.83
C ASP A 146 10.60 15.37 -14.51
N ARG A 147 9.82 14.99 -15.54
CA ARG A 147 8.35 14.93 -15.50
C ARG A 147 7.84 13.75 -16.31
N PRO A 148 6.69 13.15 -15.93
CA PRO A 148 6.22 11.88 -16.52
C PRO A 148 5.73 11.99 -17.97
N ASP A 149 5.39 13.18 -18.47
CA ASP A 149 5.00 13.41 -19.86
C ASP A 149 6.18 13.66 -20.82
N VAL A 150 7.41 13.59 -20.32
CA VAL A 150 8.62 13.61 -21.14
C VAL A 150 9.11 12.18 -21.34
N MET A 151 8.61 11.53 -22.37
CA MET A 151 8.92 10.14 -22.71
C MET A 151 10.01 10.08 -23.77
N ALA A 152 11.05 9.31 -23.52
CA ALA A 152 12.21 9.14 -24.38
C ALA A 152 12.67 7.69 -24.47
N ARG A 153 13.39 7.32 -25.56
CA ARG A 153 14.15 6.07 -25.61
C ARG A 153 15.49 6.23 -24.91
N TYR A 154 15.94 5.19 -24.24
CA TYR A 154 17.17 5.23 -23.46
C TYR A 154 18.24 4.27 -23.99
N THR A 155 19.49 4.75 -24.02
CA THR A 155 20.69 3.93 -24.13
C THR A 155 21.59 4.26 -22.94
N VAL A 156 21.97 3.24 -22.17
CA VAL A 156 22.69 3.40 -20.91
C VAL A 156 23.99 2.61 -20.96
N THR A 157 25.11 3.30 -20.92
CA THR A 157 26.44 2.70 -20.85
C THR A 157 26.98 2.83 -19.44
N ILE A 158 27.37 1.73 -18.83
CA ILE A 158 27.90 1.66 -17.45
C ILE A 158 29.33 1.16 -17.53
N THR A 159 30.24 1.89 -16.89
CA THR A 159 31.64 1.52 -16.71
C THR A 159 31.98 1.45 -15.23
N ALA A 160 32.63 0.36 -14.79
CA ALA A 160 32.97 0.15 -13.40
C ALA A 160 34.23 -0.74 -13.23
N ASP A 161 34.79 -0.77 -12.02
CA ASP A 161 35.82 -1.72 -11.62
C ASP A 161 35.26 -3.15 -11.65
N LYS A 162 35.85 -4.03 -12.47
CA LYS A 162 35.34 -5.38 -12.69
C LYS A 162 35.44 -6.27 -11.45
N ALA A 163 36.43 -6.05 -10.59
CA ALA A 163 36.64 -6.88 -9.41
C ALA A 163 35.66 -6.54 -8.29
N ARG A 164 35.28 -5.26 -8.18
CA ARG A 164 34.36 -4.78 -7.13
C ARG A 164 32.90 -4.81 -7.59
N ILE A 165 32.64 -4.59 -8.86
CA ILE A 165 31.30 -4.44 -9.44
C ILE A 165 31.20 -5.36 -10.66
N PRO A 166 31.08 -6.70 -10.46
CA PRO A 166 31.02 -7.65 -11.55
C PRO A 166 29.69 -7.64 -12.33
N VAL A 167 28.62 -7.11 -11.72
CA VAL A 167 27.28 -7.02 -12.31
C VAL A 167 26.88 -5.57 -12.53
N MET A 168 26.36 -5.25 -13.72
CA MET A 168 25.86 -3.93 -14.08
C MET A 168 24.57 -4.07 -14.90
N LEU A 169 23.44 -3.66 -14.34
CA LEU A 169 22.09 -3.80 -14.89
C LEU A 169 21.47 -2.43 -15.17
N SER A 170 20.64 -2.34 -16.20
CA SER A 170 19.79 -1.19 -16.47
C SER A 170 18.53 -1.61 -17.24
N ASN A 171 17.72 -0.63 -17.67
CA ASN A 171 16.49 -0.85 -18.44
C ASN A 171 16.78 -1.41 -19.84
N GLY A 172 15.86 -2.20 -20.36
CA GLY A 172 15.87 -2.69 -21.74
C GLY A 172 16.66 -3.98 -21.90
N ASN A 173 17.22 -4.18 -23.10
CA ASN A 173 17.99 -5.37 -23.46
C ASN A 173 19.50 -5.11 -23.34
N PRO A 174 20.29 -6.07 -22.83
CA PRO A 174 21.73 -5.92 -22.67
C PRO A 174 22.48 -6.09 -23.98
N GLY A 175 23.56 -5.32 -24.15
CA GLY A 175 24.60 -5.59 -25.11
C GLY A 175 25.74 -6.44 -24.52
N ASP A 176 26.83 -6.59 -25.29
CA ASP A 176 28.00 -7.35 -24.87
C ASP A 176 28.80 -6.59 -23.79
N VAL A 177 29.32 -7.35 -22.82
CA VAL A 177 30.26 -6.83 -21.84
C VAL A 177 31.66 -6.75 -22.45
N THR A 178 32.29 -5.59 -22.36
CA THR A 178 33.64 -5.33 -22.88
C THR A 178 34.64 -5.06 -21.76
N ASP A 179 35.69 -5.83 -21.69
CA ASP A 179 36.80 -5.59 -20.75
C ASP A 179 37.67 -4.45 -21.22
N LEU A 180 38.04 -3.56 -20.29
CA LEU A 180 38.94 -2.43 -20.56
C LEU A 180 40.38 -2.73 -20.06
N SER A 181 41.38 -2.04 -20.65
CA SER A 181 42.79 -2.30 -20.33
C SER A 181 43.23 -1.91 -18.90
N ASP A 182 42.40 -1.14 -18.20
CA ASP A 182 42.67 -0.62 -16.85
C ASP A 182 42.03 -1.44 -15.72
N GLY A 183 41.53 -2.63 -16.01
CA GLY A 183 40.87 -3.53 -15.03
C GLY A 183 39.38 -3.24 -14.83
N ARG A 184 38.86 -2.26 -15.57
CA ARG A 184 37.43 -1.96 -15.62
C ARG A 184 36.73 -2.77 -16.71
N HIS A 185 35.42 -2.75 -16.72
CA HIS A 185 34.60 -3.29 -17.78
C HIS A 185 33.42 -2.38 -18.08
N ARG A 186 32.77 -2.60 -19.21
CA ARG A 186 31.69 -1.77 -19.74
C ARG A 186 30.59 -2.62 -20.34
N ILE A 187 29.32 -2.19 -20.13
CA ILE A 187 28.14 -2.74 -20.81
C ILE A 187 27.25 -1.59 -21.28
N THR A 188 26.54 -1.81 -22.39
CA THR A 188 25.51 -0.88 -22.87
C THR A 188 24.16 -1.59 -22.90
N TRP A 189 23.16 -0.96 -22.30
CA TRP A 189 21.76 -1.37 -22.29
C TRP A 189 20.96 -0.49 -23.25
N THR A 190 19.99 -1.05 -23.98
CA THR A 190 19.12 -0.30 -24.89
C THR A 190 17.67 -0.63 -24.63
N ASP A 191 16.89 0.38 -24.25
CA ASP A 191 15.44 0.26 -24.12
C ASP A 191 14.77 0.82 -25.39
N PRO A 192 14.12 -0.05 -26.18
CA PRO A 192 13.46 0.36 -27.42
C PRO A 192 12.16 1.11 -27.20
N HIS A 193 11.56 1.00 -26.00
CA HIS A 193 10.31 1.64 -25.66
C HIS A 193 10.53 3.02 -25.05
N PRO A 194 9.76 4.04 -25.46
CA PRO A 194 9.83 5.34 -24.82
C PRO A 194 9.28 5.23 -23.38
N LYS A 195 9.98 5.84 -22.42
CA LYS A 195 9.58 5.90 -21.04
C LYS A 195 9.92 7.25 -20.41
N PRO A 196 9.21 7.69 -19.38
CA PRO A 196 9.60 8.84 -18.56
C PRO A 196 10.81 8.52 -17.67
N SER A 197 11.43 9.56 -17.14
CA SER A 197 12.64 9.48 -16.31
C SER A 197 12.44 8.71 -15.00
N TYR A 198 11.23 8.72 -14.44
CA TYR A 198 10.97 8.03 -13.17
C TYR A 198 11.09 6.50 -13.28
N LEU A 199 10.97 5.93 -14.48
CA LEU A 199 11.15 4.50 -14.76
C LEU A 199 12.60 4.08 -15.00
N PHE A 200 13.55 5.04 -14.99
CA PHE A 200 14.96 4.72 -15.12
C PHE A 200 15.47 3.91 -13.94
N ALA A 201 16.23 2.85 -14.22
CA ALA A 201 16.94 2.07 -13.21
C ALA A 201 18.37 1.75 -13.61
N LEU A 202 19.25 1.74 -12.60
CA LEU A 202 20.59 1.22 -12.62
C LEU A 202 20.84 0.45 -11.34
N VAL A 203 21.33 -0.80 -11.46
CA VAL A 203 21.79 -1.61 -10.34
C VAL A 203 23.17 -2.18 -10.69
N ALA A 204 24.14 -2.00 -9.79
CA ALA A 204 25.50 -2.50 -10.02
C ALA A 204 26.18 -2.90 -8.71
N GLY A 205 26.84 -4.07 -8.71
CA GLY A 205 27.52 -4.57 -7.50
C GLY A 205 27.97 -6.00 -7.60
N ASP A 206 28.38 -6.57 -6.44
CA ASP A 206 28.67 -8.00 -6.32
C ASP A 206 27.37 -8.76 -5.99
N LEU A 207 26.59 -9.02 -7.03
CA LEU A 207 25.30 -9.70 -6.98
C LEU A 207 25.37 -11.05 -7.68
N VAL A 208 24.45 -11.94 -7.31
CA VAL A 208 24.25 -13.23 -7.98
C VAL A 208 22.82 -13.32 -8.51
N ALA A 209 22.63 -14.07 -9.59
CA ALA A 209 21.33 -14.24 -10.23
C ALA A 209 20.79 -15.65 -10.03
N VAL A 210 19.52 -15.74 -9.58
CA VAL A 210 18.69 -16.92 -9.80
C VAL A 210 18.02 -16.72 -11.17
N LYS A 211 18.28 -17.64 -12.10
CA LYS A 211 17.85 -17.50 -13.50
C LYS A 211 16.80 -18.54 -13.88
N ASP A 212 15.85 -18.14 -14.71
CA ASP A 212 14.86 -19.00 -15.33
C ASP A 212 14.43 -18.37 -16.68
N SER A 213 13.41 -18.90 -17.33
CA SER A 213 12.83 -18.33 -18.53
C SER A 213 11.32 -18.50 -18.54
N PHE A 214 10.67 -17.64 -19.32
CA PHE A 214 9.23 -17.72 -19.61
C PHE A 214 9.02 -17.71 -21.14
N THR A 215 8.15 -18.59 -21.61
CA THR A 215 7.74 -18.57 -23.05
C THR A 215 6.38 -17.92 -23.15
N THR A 216 6.33 -16.77 -23.84
CA THR A 216 5.09 -16.03 -24.07
C THR A 216 4.11 -16.80 -24.96
N ARG A 217 2.85 -16.36 -24.98
CA ARG A 217 1.80 -16.95 -25.83
C ARG A 217 2.18 -16.96 -27.33
N SER A 218 2.89 -15.93 -27.80
CA SER A 218 3.39 -15.86 -29.17
C SER A 218 4.59 -16.78 -29.44
N GLY A 219 5.15 -17.45 -28.44
CA GLY A 219 6.29 -18.36 -28.53
C GLY A 219 7.65 -17.68 -28.37
N ARG A 220 7.72 -16.43 -27.97
CA ARG A 220 8.97 -15.74 -27.64
C ARG A 220 9.48 -16.15 -26.26
N THR A 221 10.77 -16.39 -26.14
CA THR A 221 11.40 -16.67 -24.84
C THR A 221 11.85 -15.37 -24.21
N VAL A 222 11.55 -15.20 -22.93
CA VAL A 222 12.01 -14.11 -22.08
C VAL A 222 12.93 -14.69 -21.00
N ASP A 223 14.14 -14.17 -20.90
CA ASP A 223 15.09 -14.55 -19.84
C ASP A 223 14.71 -13.84 -18.54
N LEU A 224 14.61 -14.59 -17.45
CA LEU A 224 14.25 -14.07 -16.13
C LEU A 224 15.45 -14.12 -15.19
N GLY A 225 15.66 -13.03 -14.44
CA GLY A 225 16.75 -12.95 -13.47
C GLY A 225 16.30 -12.29 -12.15
N ILE A 226 16.50 -12.99 -11.02
CA ILE A 226 16.36 -12.38 -9.69
C ILE A 226 17.76 -12.21 -9.12
N TRP A 227 18.18 -10.95 -8.93
CA TRP A 227 19.49 -10.56 -8.51
C TRP A 227 19.51 -10.21 -7.03
N VAL A 228 20.31 -10.93 -6.27
CA VAL A 228 20.39 -10.84 -4.80
C VAL A 228 21.84 -10.80 -4.35
N ARG A 229 22.09 -10.50 -3.09
CA ARG A 229 23.40 -10.66 -2.45
C ARG A 229 23.73 -12.14 -2.37
N ARG A 230 25.03 -12.45 -2.38
CA ARG A 230 25.52 -13.84 -2.17
C ARG A 230 25.03 -14.39 -0.84
N GLY A 231 24.45 -15.59 -0.88
CA GLY A 231 23.84 -16.27 0.25
C GLY A 231 22.34 -16.08 0.39
N ASP A 232 21.71 -15.29 -0.49
CA ASP A 232 20.26 -15.11 -0.54
C ASP A 232 19.59 -15.92 -1.66
N GLU A 233 20.37 -16.65 -2.49
CA GLU A 233 19.91 -17.33 -3.70
C GLU A 233 18.82 -18.37 -3.40
N ASP A 234 19.00 -19.15 -2.33
CA ASP A 234 18.09 -20.26 -1.96
C ASP A 234 16.73 -19.77 -1.45
N ARG A 235 16.55 -18.46 -1.31
CA ARG A 235 15.29 -17.84 -0.84
C ARG A 235 14.48 -17.13 -1.95
N CYS A 236 14.85 -17.33 -3.22
CA CYS A 236 14.24 -16.68 -4.37
C CYS A 236 13.18 -17.53 -5.10
N ASP A 237 13.05 -18.82 -4.79
CA ASP A 237 12.20 -19.76 -5.52
C ASP A 237 10.74 -19.34 -5.59
N HIS A 238 10.19 -18.84 -4.47
CA HIS A 238 8.79 -18.38 -4.45
C HIS A 238 8.58 -17.15 -5.32
N ALA A 239 9.51 -16.19 -5.27
CA ALA A 239 9.48 -14.99 -6.10
C ALA A 239 9.52 -15.33 -7.59
N MET A 240 10.38 -16.27 -8.02
CA MET A 240 10.46 -16.71 -9.41
C MET A 240 9.16 -17.40 -9.87
N ARG A 241 8.58 -18.27 -9.04
CA ARG A 241 7.28 -18.89 -9.35
C ARG A 241 6.18 -17.86 -9.47
N SER A 242 6.12 -16.89 -8.55
CA SER A 242 5.15 -15.80 -8.54
C SER A 242 5.23 -14.96 -9.81
N LEU A 243 6.44 -14.62 -10.25
CA LEU A 243 6.68 -13.88 -11.50
C LEU A 243 6.11 -14.65 -12.71
N LYS A 244 6.47 -15.92 -12.86
CA LYS A 244 5.98 -16.74 -13.98
C LYS A 244 4.46 -16.92 -13.96
N THR A 245 3.87 -17.02 -12.77
CA THR A 245 2.41 -17.09 -12.59
C THR A 245 1.74 -15.78 -12.98
N ALA A 246 2.31 -14.63 -12.57
CA ALA A 246 1.81 -13.32 -12.95
C ALA A 246 1.88 -13.06 -14.45
N MET A 247 3.01 -13.42 -15.10
CA MET A 247 3.19 -13.33 -16.54
C MET A 247 2.11 -14.13 -17.30
N LYS A 248 1.89 -15.37 -16.85
CA LYS A 248 0.87 -16.22 -17.48
C LYS A 248 -0.55 -15.69 -17.25
N TRP A 249 -0.87 -15.22 -16.05
CA TRP A 249 -2.19 -14.68 -15.73
C TRP A 249 -2.51 -13.44 -16.57
N ASP A 250 -1.54 -12.56 -16.78
CA ASP A 250 -1.73 -11.35 -17.57
C ASP A 250 -2.01 -11.68 -19.05
N GLU A 251 -1.32 -12.69 -19.59
CA GLU A 251 -1.60 -13.20 -20.93
C GLU A 251 -3.01 -13.83 -21.01
N ASP A 252 -3.42 -14.60 -20.00
CA ASP A 252 -4.70 -15.31 -19.99
C ASP A 252 -5.89 -14.37 -19.78
N VAL A 253 -5.79 -13.44 -18.83
CA VAL A 253 -6.90 -12.57 -18.42
C VAL A 253 -6.97 -11.31 -19.28
N PHE A 254 -5.83 -10.65 -19.56
CA PHE A 254 -5.79 -9.39 -20.30
C PHE A 254 -5.20 -9.53 -21.71
N GLY A 255 -4.63 -10.67 -22.08
CA GLY A 255 -4.00 -10.87 -23.39
C GLY A 255 -2.70 -10.09 -23.56
N LEU A 256 -2.08 -9.67 -22.48
CA LEU A 256 -0.90 -8.80 -22.46
C LEU A 256 0.36 -9.65 -22.34
N GLU A 257 1.20 -9.64 -23.39
CA GLU A 257 2.50 -10.28 -23.36
C GLU A 257 3.58 -9.30 -22.92
N TYR A 258 4.62 -9.82 -22.25
CA TYR A 258 5.80 -9.03 -21.93
C TYR A 258 6.58 -8.65 -23.19
N ASP A 259 7.19 -7.48 -23.27
CA ASP A 259 7.62 -6.83 -24.50
C ASP A 259 9.15 -6.64 -24.66
N LEU A 260 9.96 -7.10 -23.69
CA LEU A 260 11.44 -7.14 -23.77
C LEU A 260 11.94 -8.59 -23.78
N ASP A 261 13.23 -8.80 -24.08
CA ASP A 261 13.85 -10.13 -24.11
C ASP A 261 14.31 -10.60 -22.73
N VAL A 262 14.44 -9.68 -21.78
CA VAL A 262 14.83 -9.96 -20.39
C VAL A 262 13.89 -9.29 -19.41
N PHE A 263 13.65 -9.93 -18.26
CA PHE A 263 12.99 -9.35 -17.09
C PHE A 263 13.86 -9.59 -15.87
N ASN A 264 14.31 -8.53 -15.24
CA ASN A 264 15.15 -8.57 -14.05
C ASN A 264 14.45 -8.01 -12.84
N ILE A 265 14.64 -8.65 -11.68
CA ILE A 265 14.32 -8.16 -10.36
C ILE A 265 15.64 -8.01 -9.60
N ALA A 266 15.89 -6.86 -8.99
CA ALA A 266 17.02 -6.64 -8.11
C ALA A 266 16.54 -6.35 -6.67
N ALA A 267 17.01 -7.14 -5.70
CA ALA A 267 16.60 -6.99 -4.31
C ALA A 267 17.58 -6.12 -3.52
N VAL A 268 17.05 -5.17 -2.75
CA VAL A 268 17.81 -4.24 -1.91
C VAL A 268 17.21 -4.17 -0.50
N SER A 269 18.06 -4.10 0.53
CA SER A 269 17.61 -4.02 1.93
C SER A 269 17.30 -2.59 2.40
N ASP A 270 17.97 -1.58 1.83
CA ASP A 270 17.74 -0.17 2.15
C ASP A 270 16.89 0.47 1.06
N PHE A 271 15.57 0.48 1.26
CA PHE A 271 14.62 0.94 0.27
C PHE A 271 13.41 1.62 0.90
N ASN A 272 13.04 2.79 0.40
CA ASN A 272 11.92 3.56 0.94
C ASN A 272 10.57 2.94 0.59
N MET A 273 10.50 2.19 -0.50
CA MET A 273 9.28 1.58 -1.05
C MET A 273 9.22 0.08 -0.78
N GLY A 274 8.11 -0.56 -1.17
CA GLY A 274 7.98 -2.01 -1.24
C GLY A 274 8.70 -2.57 -2.45
N ALA A 275 8.42 -2.02 -3.62
CA ALA A 275 9.09 -2.30 -4.87
C ALA A 275 8.91 -1.12 -5.84
N MET A 276 9.45 -1.25 -7.05
CA MET A 276 9.38 -0.24 -8.12
C MET A 276 9.40 -0.93 -9.48
N GLU A 277 8.49 -0.53 -10.34
CA GLU A 277 8.22 -1.11 -11.66
C GLU A 277 9.20 -0.74 -12.77
N ASN A 278 10.36 -0.19 -12.50
CA ASN A 278 11.32 0.25 -13.52
C ASN A 278 11.40 -0.72 -14.71
N LYS A 279 11.13 -0.22 -15.93
CA LYS A 279 10.98 -1.01 -17.14
C LYS A 279 12.11 -2.02 -17.36
N GLY A 280 11.80 -3.31 -17.30
CA GLY A 280 12.75 -4.41 -17.53
C GLY A 280 13.73 -4.70 -16.38
N LEU A 281 13.81 -3.83 -15.38
CA LEU A 281 14.64 -3.99 -14.17
C LEU A 281 13.88 -3.47 -12.95
N ASN A 282 12.98 -4.27 -12.41
CA ASN A 282 12.27 -3.90 -11.19
C ASN A 282 13.21 -3.93 -9.97
N VAL A 283 13.08 -2.94 -9.10
CA VAL A 283 13.86 -2.86 -7.85
C VAL A 283 12.94 -3.16 -6.66
N PHE A 284 13.32 -4.13 -5.85
CA PHE A 284 12.48 -4.67 -4.77
C PHE A 284 13.16 -4.54 -3.42
N ASN A 285 12.41 -4.17 -2.41
CA ASN A 285 12.79 -4.43 -1.03
C ASN A 285 12.94 -5.95 -0.84
N THR A 286 14.01 -6.40 -0.19
CA THR A 286 14.26 -7.83 0.10
C THR A 286 13.07 -8.53 0.73
N LYS A 287 12.26 -7.81 1.50
CA LYS A 287 11.01 -8.29 2.13
C LYS A 287 10.03 -8.92 1.13
N TYR A 288 10.04 -8.48 -0.13
CA TYR A 288 9.12 -8.93 -1.18
C TYR A 288 9.79 -9.82 -2.24
N VAL A 289 10.97 -10.37 -1.88
CA VAL A 289 11.70 -11.33 -2.73
C VAL A 289 12.09 -12.57 -1.95
N LEU A 290 12.64 -12.39 -0.74
CA LEU A 290 13.32 -13.46 -0.01
C LEU A 290 12.36 -14.19 0.93
N ALA A 291 12.15 -15.49 0.69
CA ALA A 291 11.33 -16.33 1.55
C ALA A 291 11.80 -17.80 1.55
N ASP A 292 11.85 -18.37 2.74
CA ASP A 292 11.92 -19.79 3.03
C ASP A 292 11.04 -20.12 4.25
N GLU A 293 10.76 -21.40 4.49
CA GLU A 293 9.86 -21.84 5.57
C GLU A 293 10.33 -21.44 6.97
N GLY A 294 11.64 -21.28 7.15
CA GLY A 294 12.28 -20.92 8.42
C GLY A 294 12.29 -19.42 8.70
N SER A 295 12.20 -18.56 7.67
CA SER A 295 12.36 -17.10 7.81
C SER A 295 11.10 -16.31 7.45
N ALA A 296 10.19 -16.87 6.63
CA ALA A 296 9.01 -16.21 6.12
C ALA A 296 7.73 -16.83 6.66
N THR A 297 6.74 -15.97 6.98
CA THR A 297 5.39 -16.37 7.35
C THR A 297 4.52 -16.59 6.10
N ASP A 298 3.36 -17.24 6.26
CA ASP A 298 2.35 -17.37 5.20
C ASP A 298 1.99 -16.00 4.60
N GLY A 299 1.88 -14.97 5.45
CA GLY A 299 1.63 -13.60 5.01
C GLY A 299 2.79 -12.98 4.21
N ASP A 300 4.06 -13.33 4.52
CA ASP A 300 5.21 -12.89 3.73
C ASP A 300 5.19 -13.54 2.34
N PHE A 301 4.89 -14.84 2.24
CA PHE A 301 4.75 -15.53 0.95
C PHE A 301 3.63 -14.92 0.10
N GLN A 302 2.46 -14.64 0.68
CA GLN A 302 1.36 -13.98 -0.03
C GLN A 302 1.73 -12.55 -0.45
N GLY A 303 2.44 -11.81 0.41
CA GLY A 303 2.94 -10.48 0.11
C GLY A 303 3.92 -10.46 -1.07
N ILE A 304 4.83 -11.42 -1.15
CA ILE A 304 5.76 -11.59 -2.28
C ILE A 304 4.97 -11.83 -3.58
N GLU A 305 4.02 -12.76 -3.57
CA GLU A 305 3.19 -13.07 -4.74
C GLU A 305 2.44 -11.83 -5.24
N THR A 306 1.80 -11.09 -4.33
CA THR A 306 1.02 -9.89 -4.66
C THR A 306 1.91 -8.78 -5.22
N VAL A 307 3.05 -8.45 -4.57
CA VAL A 307 3.90 -7.33 -4.98
C VAL A 307 4.66 -7.64 -6.26
N ILE A 308 5.12 -8.87 -6.47
CA ILE A 308 5.73 -9.29 -7.76
C ILE A 308 4.73 -9.14 -8.91
N ALA A 309 3.47 -9.54 -8.70
CA ALA A 309 2.43 -9.36 -9.69
C ALA A 309 2.13 -7.87 -9.94
N HIS A 310 2.06 -7.05 -8.89
CA HIS A 310 1.86 -5.61 -8.97
C HIS A 310 2.90 -4.96 -9.88
N GLU A 311 4.19 -5.16 -9.60
CA GLU A 311 5.28 -4.55 -10.38
C GLU A 311 5.34 -5.09 -11.80
N TYR A 312 5.08 -6.39 -12.00
CA TYR A 312 5.00 -6.94 -13.34
C TYR A 312 3.84 -6.35 -14.16
N PHE A 313 2.66 -6.17 -13.53
CA PHE A 313 1.49 -5.60 -14.22
C PHE A 313 1.67 -4.15 -14.63
N HIS A 314 2.49 -3.41 -13.93
CA HIS A 314 2.89 -2.06 -14.34
C HIS A 314 3.55 -2.01 -15.70
N ASN A 315 4.12 -3.10 -16.23
CA ASN A 315 4.69 -3.11 -17.59
C ASN A 315 3.73 -2.52 -18.63
N TRP A 316 2.42 -2.76 -18.48
CA TRP A 316 1.37 -2.21 -19.34
C TRP A 316 0.63 -1.04 -18.68
N THR A 317 0.29 -1.14 -17.40
CA THR A 317 -0.46 -0.12 -16.66
C THR A 317 0.47 0.75 -15.80
N GLY A 318 1.36 1.48 -16.45
CA GLY A 318 2.38 2.36 -15.84
C GLY A 318 3.53 2.67 -16.79
N ASP A 319 4.12 1.64 -17.42
CA ASP A 319 5.27 1.80 -18.31
C ASP A 319 4.84 2.11 -19.76
N ARG A 320 4.07 1.20 -20.39
CA ARG A 320 3.59 1.36 -21.78
C ARG A 320 2.57 2.49 -21.89
N VAL A 321 1.66 2.58 -20.94
CA VAL A 321 0.76 3.72 -20.79
C VAL A 321 1.01 4.32 -19.43
N THR A 322 1.46 5.56 -19.37
CA THR A 322 1.88 6.23 -18.15
C THR A 322 1.07 7.49 -17.83
N CYS A 323 1.38 8.16 -16.72
CA CYS A 323 0.69 9.36 -16.25
C CYS A 323 1.20 10.60 -16.99
N ARG A 324 0.30 11.50 -17.44
CA ARG A 324 0.66 12.81 -17.99
C ARG A 324 1.36 13.71 -16.96
N ASP A 325 0.87 13.66 -15.73
CA ASP A 325 1.37 14.43 -14.58
C ASP A 325 1.09 13.65 -13.29
N TRP A 326 1.71 14.06 -12.20
CA TRP A 326 1.60 13.32 -10.93
C TRP A 326 0.20 13.39 -10.28
N PHE A 327 -0.68 14.28 -10.71
CA PHE A 327 -2.08 14.26 -10.27
C PHE A 327 -2.85 13.06 -10.83
N GLN A 328 -2.33 12.42 -11.85
CA GLN A 328 -2.88 11.20 -12.46
C GLN A 328 -2.37 9.92 -11.81
N LEU A 329 -1.62 9.98 -10.71
CA LEU A 329 -0.92 8.83 -10.11
C LEU A 329 -1.81 7.59 -9.92
N SER A 330 -3.07 7.78 -9.51
CA SER A 330 -4.03 6.67 -9.35
C SER A 330 -4.38 5.97 -10.68
N LEU A 331 -4.12 6.59 -11.82
CA LEU A 331 -4.30 5.95 -13.13
C LEU A 331 -3.43 4.69 -13.26
N LYS A 332 -2.18 4.74 -12.79
CA LYS A 332 -1.32 3.56 -12.76
C LYS A 332 -1.51 2.75 -11.48
N GLU A 333 -1.50 3.39 -10.31
CA GLU A 333 -1.50 2.71 -9.03
C GLU A 333 -2.86 2.06 -8.70
N GLY A 334 -3.94 2.79 -8.82
CA GLY A 334 -5.29 2.26 -8.55
C GLY A 334 -5.66 1.12 -9.49
N LEU A 335 -5.32 1.25 -10.79
CA LEU A 335 -5.56 0.20 -11.77
C LEU A 335 -4.70 -1.04 -11.51
N THR A 336 -3.43 -0.87 -11.17
CA THR A 336 -2.52 -1.99 -10.91
C THR A 336 -2.83 -2.69 -9.58
N VAL A 337 -3.20 -1.96 -8.52
CA VAL A 337 -3.71 -2.57 -7.27
C VAL A 337 -4.99 -3.37 -7.52
N TYR A 338 -5.92 -2.88 -8.34
CA TYR A 338 -7.09 -3.68 -8.73
C TYR A 338 -6.69 -4.98 -9.42
N ARG A 339 -5.69 -4.93 -10.32
CA ARG A 339 -5.21 -6.11 -11.06
C ARG A 339 -4.49 -7.10 -10.14
N ASP A 340 -3.64 -6.64 -9.22
CA ASP A 340 -2.96 -7.52 -8.26
C ASP A 340 -3.92 -8.17 -7.27
N GLN A 341 -4.97 -7.46 -6.84
CA GLN A 341 -6.04 -8.02 -6.00
C GLN A 341 -6.83 -9.12 -6.73
N GLU A 342 -7.20 -8.91 -8.00
CA GLU A 342 -7.87 -9.93 -8.81
C GLU A 342 -6.96 -11.14 -9.06
N PHE A 343 -5.68 -10.91 -9.36
CA PHE A 343 -4.68 -11.96 -9.50
C PHE A 343 -4.56 -12.82 -8.22
N THR A 344 -4.32 -12.19 -7.08
CA THR A 344 -4.15 -12.91 -5.81
C THR A 344 -5.45 -13.65 -5.42
N ALA A 345 -6.62 -13.06 -5.72
CA ALA A 345 -7.91 -13.73 -5.51
C ALA A 345 -8.08 -14.99 -6.37
N ASP A 346 -7.53 -14.99 -7.58
CA ASP A 346 -7.56 -16.16 -8.48
C ASP A 346 -6.55 -17.24 -8.06
N GLN A 347 -5.47 -16.89 -7.35
CA GLN A 347 -4.49 -17.86 -6.84
C GLN A 347 -4.94 -18.53 -5.53
N GLY A 348 -5.89 -17.94 -4.79
CA GLY A 348 -6.28 -18.42 -3.46
C GLY A 348 -7.79 -18.36 -3.19
N SER A 349 -8.16 -17.99 -1.96
CA SER A 349 -9.56 -17.77 -1.58
C SER A 349 -9.97 -16.33 -1.90
N ARG A 350 -10.84 -16.16 -2.88
CA ARG A 350 -11.38 -14.85 -3.27
C ARG A 350 -12.07 -14.12 -2.10
N ALA A 351 -12.78 -14.87 -1.27
CA ALA A 351 -13.46 -14.32 -0.09
C ALA A 351 -12.46 -13.80 0.96
N VAL A 352 -11.46 -14.61 1.30
CA VAL A 352 -10.44 -14.27 2.30
C VAL A 352 -9.58 -13.11 1.80
N LYS A 353 -9.17 -13.11 0.52
CA LYS A 353 -8.46 -11.99 -0.09
C LYS A 353 -9.26 -10.71 0.01
N ARG A 354 -10.56 -10.74 -0.36
CA ARG A 354 -11.44 -9.57 -0.28
C ARG A 354 -11.59 -9.03 1.14
N ILE A 355 -11.71 -9.91 2.14
CA ILE A 355 -11.73 -9.53 3.56
C ILE A 355 -10.43 -8.80 3.94
N GLY A 356 -9.29 -9.35 3.53
CA GLY A 356 -7.98 -8.74 3.77
C GLY A 356 -7.86 -7.34 3.14
N ASP A 357 -8.24 -7.18 1.88
CA ASP A 357 -8.21 -5.89 1.16
C ASP A 357 -9.09 -4.84 1.84
N VAL A 358 -10.31 -5.23 2.26
CA VAL A 358 -11.23 -4.31 2.94
C VAL A 358 -10.72 -3.92 4.34
N ARG A 359 -10.05 -4.83 5.06
CA ARG A 359 -9.39 -4.49 6.32
C ARG A 359 -8.29 -3.44 6.13
N VAL A 360 -7.45 -3.62 5.11
CA VAL A 360 -6.39 -2.64 4.78
C VAL A 360 -7.00 -1.28 4.38
N LEU A 361 -8.02 -1.29 3.52
CA LEU A 361 -8.73 -0.09 3.11
C LEU A 361 -9.28 0.69 4.33
N ARG A 362 -9.98 -0.01 5.23
CA ARG A 362 -10.59 0.62 6.41
C ARG A 362 -9.56 1.11 7.41
N ALA A 363 -8.52 0.31 7.68
CA ALA A 363 -7.48 0.69 8.64
C ALA A 363 -6.63 1.88 8.18
N GLY A 364 -6.43 2.05 6.88
CA GLY A 364 -5.64 3.13 6.28
C GLY A 364 -6.51 4.23 5.67
N GLN A 365 -7.22 3.91 4.60
CA GLN A 365 -7.85 4.89 3.72
C GLN A 365 -9.09 5.56 4.35
N PHE A 366 -9.95 4.83 5.07
CA PHE A 366 -11.11 5.45 5.73
C PHE A 366 -10.68 6.44 6.81
N ARG A 367 -9.56 6.16 7.50
CA ARG A 367 -8.96 7.09 8.46
C ARG A 367 -8.36 8.32 7.78
N GLU A 368 -7.72 8.12 6.62
CA GLU A 368 -7.19 9.21 5.81
C GLU A 368 -8.33 10.13 5.34
N ASP A 369 -9.43 9.58 4.82
CA ASP A 369 -10.62 10.33 4.42
C ASP A 369 -11.33 11.06 5.57
N ALA A 370 -11.20 10.57 6.81
CA ALA A 370 -11.80 11.17 8.01
C ALA A 370 -10.88 12.18 8.71
N GLY A 371 -9.66 12.37 8.21
CA GLY A 371 -8.63 13.18 8.84
C GLY A 371 -8.35 14.50 8.11
N PRO A 372 -7.41 15.31 8.64
CA PRO A 372 -7.01 16.59 8.05
C PRO A 372 -6.25 16.44 6.73
N LEU A 373 -5.74 15.24 6.44
CA LEU A 373 -5.03 14.93 5.21
C LEU A 373 -5.94 14.35 4.12
N ALA A 374 -7.27 14.36 4.32
CA ALA A 374 -8.22 13.87 3.33
C ALA A 374 -8.08 14.62 1.99
N HIS A 375 -8.02 13.86 0.92
CA HIS A 375 -7.89 14.37 -0.43
C HIS A 375 -8.62 13.45 -1.44
N PRO A 376 -9.01 13.94 -2.62
CA PRO A 376 -9.60 13.09 -3.65
C PRO A 376 -8.58 12.09 -4.22
N VAL A 377 -9.09 11.05 -4.89
CA VAL A 377 -8.27 10.05 -5.60
C VAL A 377 -7.37 10.72 -6.65
N GLN A 378 -7.88 11.75 -7.33
CA GLN A 378 -7.08 12.68 -8.12
C GLN A 378 -6.88 13.96 -7.32
N PRO A 379 -5.75 14.14 -6.60
CA PRO A 379 -5.46 15.37 -5.90
C PRO A 379 -5.32 16.53 -6.88
N THR A 380 -5.51 17.76 -6.40
CA THR A 380 -5.42 18.97 -7.22
C THR A 380 -4.26 19.87 -6.85
N GLU A 381 -3.61 19.61 -5.73
CA GLU A 381 -2.49 20.42 -5.21
C GLU A 381 -1.60 19.57 -4.29
N TYR A 382 -0.27 19.78 -4.39
CA TYR A 382 0.72 19.21 -3.47
C TYR A 382 1.92 20.15 -3.31
N MET A 383 2.62 20.04 -2.19
CA MET A 383 3.95 20.63 -2.01
C MET A 383 5.06 19.63 -2.35
N ALA A 384 4.96 18.40 -1.85
CA ALA A 384 5.86 17.30 -2.16
C ALA A 384 5.05 16.10 -2.66
N ILE A 385 5.33 15.65 -3.89
CA ILE A 385 4.56 14.56 -4.52
C ILE A 385 4.68 13.24 -3.75
N ASP A 386 5.80 12.96 -3.11
CA ASP A 386 6.01 11.74 -2.32
C ASP A 386 4.98 11.55 -1.20
N ASN A 387 4.34 12.64 -0.73
CA ASN A 387 3.30 12.62 0.28
C ASN A 387 1.94 12.10 -0.25
N PHE A 388 1.81 11.94 -1.57
CA PHE A 388 0.56 11.49 -2.23
C PHE A 388 0.59 10.02 -2.66
N TYR A 389 1.62 9.28 -2.27
CA TYR A 389 1.63 7.81 -2.34
C TYR A 389 0.81 7.26 -1.15
N THR A 390 -0.49 7.48 -1.18
CA THR A 390 -1.44 7.34 -0.07
C THR A 390 -2.39 6.17 -0.27
N ALA A 391 -3.03 5.73 0.81
CA ALA A 391 -4.09 4.72 0.71
C ALA A 391 -5.27 5.18 -0.16
N THR A 392 -5.53 6.48 -0.26
CA THR A 392 -6.55 7.04 -1.16
C THR A 392 -6.18 6.84 -2.63
N VAL A 393 -4.95 7.13 -3.03
CA VAL A 393 -4.49 6.96 -4.41
C VAL A 393 -4.45 5.48 -4.80
N TYR A 394 -3.97 4.59 -3.94
CA TYR A 394 -3.78 3.16 -4.18
C TYR A 394 -5.05 2.36 -3.94
N GLN A 395 -5.48 2.21 -2.68
CA GLN A 395 -6.57 1.31 -2.29
C GLN A 395 -7.94 1.86 -2.70
N LYS A 396 -8.24 3.14 -2.42
CA LYS A 396 -9.51 3.73 -2.90
C LYS A 396 -9.51 3.86 -4.42
N GLY A 397 -8.37 4.16 -5.04
CA GLY A 397 -8.19 4.10 -6.50
C GLY A 397 -8.60 2.75 -7.07
N ALA A 398 -8.12 1.64 -6.47
CA ALA A 398 -8.51 0.29 -6.87
C ALA A 398 -10.01 0.00 -6.67
N GLU A 399 -10.62 0.51 -5.59
CA GLU A 399 -12.06 0.40 -5.37
C GLU A 399 -12.87 1.17 -6.41
N VAL A 400 -12.39 2.32 -6.87
CA VAL A 400 -13.03 3.06 -7.98
C VAL A 400 -13.00 2.25 -9.28
N ILE A 401 -11.87 1.61 -9.59
CA ILE A 401 -11.77 0.70 -10.74
C ILE A 401 -12.71 -0.51 -10.57
N ARG A 402 -12.76 -1.11 -9.38
CA ARG A 402 -13.66 -2.23 -9.07
C ARG A 402 -15.14 -1.85 -9.22
N MET A 403 -15.55 -0.68 -8.74
CA MET A 403 -16.91 -0.17 -8.94
C MET A 403 -17.22 0.03 -10.41
N MET A 404 -16.30 0.60 -11.18
CA MET A 404 -16.46 0.77 -12.64
C MET A 404 -16.66 -0.59 -13.32
N ALA A 405 -15.82 -1.59 -13.02
CA ALA A 405 -15.96 -2.94 -13.54
C ALA A 405 -17.28 -3.62 -13.12
N THR A 406 -17.78 -3.30 -11.91
CA THR A 406 -19.10 -3.77 -11.43
C THR A 406 -20.25 -3.15 -12.21
N ILE A 407 -20.16 -1.86 -12.51
CA ILE A 407 -21.22 -1.10 -13.24
C ILE A 407 -21.31 -1.55 -14.69
N ILE A 408 -20.17 -1.61 -15.39
CA ILE A 408 -20.16 -1.93 -16.83
C ILE A 408 -20.12 -3.43 -17.14
N GLY A 409 -19.80 -4.25 -16.14
CA GLY A 409 -19.61 -5.70 -16.28
C GLY A 409 -18.21 -6.10 -16.75
N ARG A 410 -17.76 -7.29 -16.36
CA ARG A 410 -16.40 -7.80 -16.59
C ARG A 410 -16.00 -7.83 -18.07
N ASP A 411 -16.91 -8.29 -18.95
CA ASP A 411 -16.62 -8.39 -20.39
C ASP A 411 -16.45 -7.02 -21.03
N ALA A 412 -17.26 -6.03 -20.65
CA ALA A 412 -17.12 -4.67 -21.14
C ALA A 412 -15.87 -4.00 -20.57
N PHE A 413 -15.54 -4.24 -19.31
CA PHE A 413 -14.30 -3.77 -18.70
C PHE A 413 -13.08 -4.33 -19.45
N ARG A 414 -13.06 -5.64 -19.80
CA ARG A 414 -11.99 -6.22 -20.58
C ARG A 414 -11.87 -5.56 -21.96
N ARG A 415 -12.97 -5.34 -22.69
CA ARG A 415 -12.92 -4.59 -23.96
C ARG A 415 -12.45 -3.15 -23.77
N GLY A 416 -12.81 -2.52 -22.64
CA GLY A 416 -12.33 -1.19 -22.28
C GLY A 416 -10.82 -1.14 -22.09
N MET A 417 -10.23 -2.15 -21.44
CA MET A 417 -8.78 -2.31 -21.32
C MET A 417 -8.10 -2.46 -22.67
N ASP A 418 -8.63 -3.31 -23.56
CA ASP A 418 -8.11 -3.46 -24.92
C ASP A 418 -8.14 -2.14 -25.70
N LEU A 419 -9.24 -1.38 -25.58
CA LEU A 419 -9.39 -0.08 -26.21
C LEU A 419 -8.44 0.98 -25.64
N TYR A 420 -8.23 0.96 -24.31
CA TYR A 420 -7.28 1.85 -23.63
C TYR A 420 -5.85 1.64 -24.13
N PHE A 421 -5.39 0.42 -24.21
CA PHE A 421 -4.05 0.13 -24.76
C PHE A 421 -3.95 0.44 -26.26
N ALA A 422 -4.97 0.10 -27.05
CA ALA A 422 -4.97 0.39 -28.50
C ALA A 422 -4.90 1.91 -28.80
N ARG A 423 -5.47 2.75 -27.93
CA ARG A 423 -5.47 4.21 -28.10
C ARG A 423 -4.21 4.88 -27.55
N HIS A 424 -3.66 4.35 -26.47
CA HIS A 424 -2.73 5.10 -25.63
C HIS A 424 -1.35 4.45 -25.46
N ASP A 425 -1.09 3.34 -26.11
CA ASP A 425 0.22 2.68 -26.07
C ASP A 425 1.37 3.67 -26.37
N ASN A 426 2.43 3.64 -25.54
CA ASN A 426 3.58 4.55 -25.57
C ASN A 426 3.22 6.04 -25.37
N ASN A 427 2.15 6.34 -24.64
CA ASN A 427 1.75 7.71 -24.33
C ASN A 427 1.58 7.93 -22.81
N ALA A 428 1.74 9.20 -22.43
CA ALA A 428 1.42 9.70 -21.09
C ALA A 428 0.02 10.33 -21.13
N VAL A 429 -0.92 9.83 -20.32
CA VAL A 429 -2.34 10.13 -20.42
C VAL A 429 -2.97 10.48 -19.08
N THR A 430 -4.27 10.77 -19.07
CA THR A 430 -5.04 11.18 -17.90
C THR A 430 -6.05 10.12 -17.48
N ILE A 431 -6.57 10.26 -16.26
CA ILE A 431 -7.71 9.47 -15.77
C ILE A 431 -8.93 9.61 -16.70
N ASP A 432 -9.17 10.79 -17.27
CA ASP A 432 -10.28 11.01 -18.21
C ASP A 432 -10.12 10.16 -19.49
N ASP A 433 -8.90 9.96 -19.98
CA ASP A 433 -8.64 9.10 -21.14
C ASP A 433 -8.98 7.64 -20.86
N PHE A 434 -8.66 7.16 -19.65
CA PHE A 434 -9.03 5.82 -19.21
C PHE A 434 -10.56 5.65 -19.09
N VAL A 435 -11.24 6.57 -18.41
CA VAL A 435 -12.71 6.54 -18.25
C VAL A 435 -13.41 6.61 -19.60
N ALA A 436 -12.90 7.41 -20.52
CA ALA A 436 -13.46 7.50 -21.89
C ALA A 436 -13.34 6.15 -22.65
N ALA A 437 -12.22 5.43 -22.51
CA ALA A 437 -12.07 4.11 -23.11
C ALA A 437 -13.09 3.10 -22.53
N MET A 438 -13.34 3.13 -21.23
CA MET A 438 -14.33 2.28 -20.56
C MET A 438 -15.76 2.62 -21.00
N GLN A 439 -16.09 3.91 -21.05
CA GLN A 439 -17.38 4.39 -21.54
C GLN A 439 -17.66 3.98 -22.97
N ASP A 440 -16.71 4.18 -23.89
CA ASP A 440 -16.86 3.87 -25.31
C ASP A 440 -16.98 2.35 -25.54
N ALA A 441 -16.25 1.53 -24.78
CA ALA A 441 -16.31 0.08 -24.93
C ALA A 441 -17.57 -0.56 -24.34
N SER A 442 -18.18 0.07 -23.35
CA SER A 442 -19.38 -0.43 -22.67
C SER A 442 -20.69 0.18 -23.20
N GLY A 443 -20.64 1.39 -23.74
CA GLY A 443 -21.81 2.21 -24.06
C GLY A 443 -22.52 2.77 -22.83
N VAL A 444 -21.95 2.67 -21.63
CA VAL A 444 -22.50 3.20 -20.37
C VAL A 444 -21.92 4.59 -20.13
N ASP A 445 -22.79 5.56 -19.84
CA ASP A 445 -22.34 6.91 -19.46
C ASP A 445 -21.71 6.89 -18.05
N LEU A 446 -20.42 7.18 -17.97
CA LEU A 446 -19.63 7.28 -16.74
C LEU A 446 -19.37 8.73 -16.29
N GLY A 447 -20.01 9.70 -16.92
CA GLY A 447 -19.81 11.14 -16.62
C GLY A 447 -20.05 11.48 -15.14
N ALA A 448 -21.16 11.02 -14.56
CA ALA A 448 -21.46 11.23 -13.15
C ALA A 448 -20.56 10.40 -12.22
N PHE A 449 -20.13 9.23 -12.67
CA PHE A 449 -19.23 8.35 -11.93
C PHE A 449 -17.85 8.97 -11.70
N LYS A 450 -17.35 9.83 -12.59
CA LYS A 450 -16.06 10.53 -12.44
C LYS A 450 -15.94 11.32 -11.15
N LEU A 451 -17.05 11.64 -10.49
CA LEU A 451 -17.03 12.33 -9.20
C LEU A 451 -16.25 11.55 -8.12
N TRP A 452 -16.14 10.24 -8.22
CA TRP A 452 -15.31 9.40 -7.33
C TRP A 452 -13.81 9.76 -7.37
N TYR A 453 -13.32 10.28 -8.51
CA TYR A 453 -11.94 10.77 -8.62
C TYR A 453 -11.77 12.17 -8.03
N HIS A 454 -12.82 12.99 -7.98
CA HIS A 454 -12.71 14.41 -7.67
C HIS A 454 -13.24 14.80 -6.27
N GLN A 455 -14.01 13.92 -5.64
CA GLN A 455 -14.59 14.18 -4.31
C GLN A 455 -13.95 13.29 -3.25
N ALA A 456 -13.37 13.94 -2.23
CA ALA A 456 -12.81 13.27 -1.05
C ALA A 456 -13.92 12.85 -0.07
N GLY A 457 -13.56 11.99 0.88
CA GLY A 457 -14.45 11.53 1.93
C GLY A 457 -15.07 10.17 1.65
N THR A 458 -15.44 9.46 2.71
CA THR A 458 -16.09 8.15 2.64
C THR A 458 -17.58 8.31 2.76
N PRO A 459 -18.38 7.89 1.76
CA PRO A 459 -19.84 7.98 1.84
C PRO A 459 -20.43 7.09 2.93
N GLU A 460 -21.51 7.54 3.54
CA GLU A 460 -22.33 6.79 4.46
C GLU A 460 -23.66 6.47 3.79
N VAL A 461 -24.03 5.17 3.77
CA VAL A 461 -25.28 4.68 3.21
C VAL A 461 -26.15 4.15 4.32
N SER A 462 -27.34 4.70 4.48
CA SER A 462 -28.34 4.19 5.42
C SER A 462 -29.45 3.45 4.68
N VAL A 463 -30.00 2.43 5.37
CA VAL A 463 -30.97 1.50 4.82
C VAL A 463 -32.27 1.54 5.62
N GLU A 464 -33.38 1.66 4.93
CA GLU A 464 -34.73 1.41 5.46
C GLU A 464 -35.46 0.49 4.50
N ASP A 465 -36.31 -0.39 5.02
CA ASP A 465 -37.10 -1.27 4.19
C ASP A 465 -38.53 -1.46 4.71
N ALA A 466 -39.43 -1.81 3.81
CA ALA A 466 -40.83 -2.07 4.10
C ALA A 466 -41.36 -3.20 3.22
N HIS A 467 -42.25 -4.03 3.77
CA HIS A 467 -42.94 -5.07 3.04
C HIS A 467 -44.44 -4.86 3.14
N ASP A 468 -45.14 -4.92 2.02
CA ASP A 468 -46.59 -4.91 1.93
C ASP A 468 -47.08 -6.33 1.58
N PRO A 469 -47.59 -7.09 2.55
CA PRO A 469 -48.08 -8.45 2.30
C PRO A 469 -49.35 -8.54 1.45
N ALA A 470 -50.11 -7.40 1.29
CA ALA A 470 -51.30 -7.38 0.47
C ALA A 470 -50.96 -7.36 -1.01
N THR A 471 -49.85 -6.76 -1.39
CA THR A 471 -49.38 -6.63 -2.78
C THR A 471 -48.13 -7.48 -3.07
N ASN A 472 -47.60 -8.21 -2.08
CA ASN A 472 -46.30 -8.89 -2.15
C ASN A 472 -45.16 -7.99 -2.66
N ARG A 473 -45.17 -6.72 -2.23
CA ARG A 473 -44.19 -5.73 -2.61
C ARG A 473 -43.22 -5.45 -1.48
N TYR A 474 -41.94 -5.49 -1.78
CA TYR A 474 -40.86 -5.09 -0.88
C TYR A 474 -40.20 -3.82 -1.40
N THR A 475 -40.07 -2.83 -0.55
CA THR A 475 -39.44 -1.54 -0.85
C THR A 475 -38.15 -1.38 -0.06
N LEU A 476 -37.04 -1.20 -0.74
CA LEU A 476 -35.73 -0.88 -0.17
C LEU A 476 -35.45 0.62 -0.41
N THR A 477 -35.26 1.37 0.65
CA THR A 477 -34.88 2.80 0.57
C THR A 477 -33.43 2.94 1.01
N LEU A 478 -32.60 3.49 0.13
CA LEU A 478 -31.20 3.79 0.39
C LEU A 478 -31.01 5.31 0.42
N ARG A 479 -30.25 5.81 1.42
CA ARG A 479 -29.86 7.22 1.51
C ARG A 479 -28.35 7.30 1.60
N GLN A 480 -27.73 8.25 0.88
CA GLN A 480 -26.30 8.51 0.96
C GLN A 480 -26.01 9.92 1.44
N THR A 481 -24.97 10.04 2.25
CA THR A 481 -24.34 11.30 2.64
C THR A 481 -22.83 11.14 2.65
N THR A 482 -22.08 12.20 2.33
CA THR A 482 -20.63 12.22 2.46
C THR A 482 -20.27 13.36 3.41
N PRO A 483 -19.53 13.10 4.50
CA PRO A 483 -19.10 14.15 5.42
C PRO A 483 -18.22 15.21 4.73
N PRO A 484 -18.26 16.48 5.19
CA PRO A 484 -17.33 17.51 4.75
C PRO A 484 -15.87 17.10 4.95
N THR A 485 -15.00 17.50 4.04
CA THR A 485 -13.54 17.29 4.14
C THR A 485 -12.80 18.60 3.88
N PRO A 486 -11.52 18.73 4.26
CA PRO A 486 -10.73 19.93 3.97
C PRO A 486 -10.83 20.36 2.52
N GLY A 487 -11.12 21.63 2.28
CA GLY A 487 -11.31 22.20 0.94
C GLY A 487 -12.58 21.80 0.20
N GLN A 488 -13.40 20.87 0.74
CA GLN A 488 -14.64 20.37 0.13
C GLN A 488 -15.77 20.29 1.17
N PRO A 489 -16.33 21.43 1.62
CA PRO A 489 -17.39 21.44 2.63
C PRO A 489 -18.72 20.92 2.07
N ASP A 490 -19.00 21.16 0.78
CA ASP A 490 -20.23 20.75 0.11
C ASP A 490 -19.99 19.47 -0.70
N LYS A 491 -20.86 18.48 -0.50
CA LYS A 491 -20.76 17.17 -1.16
C LYS A 491 -21.96 16.91 -2.05
N ARG A 492 -21.70 16.31 -3.21
CA ARG A 492 -22.72 15.84 -4.14
C ARG A 492 -22.91 14.32 -3.99
N PRO A 493 -24.11 13.80 -4.33
CA PRO A 493 -24.33 12.36 -4.36
C PRO A 493 -23.40 11.69 -5.37
N LEU A 494 -22.88 10.51 -4.99
CA LEU A 494 -22.00 9.68 -5.80
C LEU A 494 -22.83 8.59 -6.51
N VAL A 495 -22.32 8.05 -7.61
CA VAL A 495 -22.87 6.83 -8.22
C VAL A 495 -22.32 5.64 -7.46
N ILE A 496 -23.13 5.01 -6.62
CA ILE A 496 -22.74 3.89 -5.75
C ILE A 496 -23.37 2.60 -6.27
N PRO A 497 -22.57 1.62 -6.76
CA PRO A 497 -23.07 0.31 -7.12
C PRO A 497 -23.29 -0.54 -5.86
N VAL A 498 -24.54 -0.87 -5.56
CA VAL A 498 -24.92 -1.70 -4.42
C VAL A 498 -25.23 -3.11 -4.94
N ALA A 499 -24.26 -4.01 -4.88
CA ALA A 499 -24.50 -5.43 -5.15
C ALA A 499 -25.32 -6.03 -4.01
N MET A 500 -26.45 -6.65 -4.32
CA MET A 500 -27.40 -7.11 -3.30
C MET A 500 -28.12 -8.41 -3.66
N GLY A 501 -28.65 -9.05 -2.64
CA GLY A 501 -29.59 -10.14 -2.70
C GLY A 501 -30.66 -9.99 -1.60
N LEU A 502 -31.72 -10.78 -1.67
CA LEU A 502 -32.74 -10.89 -0.63
C LEU A 502 -32.69 -12.30 -0.04
N ILE A 503 -32.58 -12.42 1.29
CA ILE A 503 -32.50 -13.71 2.00
C ILE A 503 -33.82 -13.93 2.75
N ALA A 504 -34.47 -15.05 2.50
CA ALA A 504 -35.67 -15.47 3.23
C ALA A 504 -35.30 -15.96 4.65
N ASP A 505 -36.30 -16.07 5.55
CA ASP A 505 -36.10 -16.47 6.95
C ASP A 505 -35.50 -17.88 7.11
N ASP A 506 -35.63 -18.75 6.10
CA ASP A 506 -35.03 -20.08 6.08
C ASP A 506 -33.58 -20.09 5.54
N GLY A 507 -33.02 -18.90 5.24
CA GLY A 507 -31.68 -18.74 4.67
C GLY A 507 -31.60 -18.96 3.16
N SER A 508 -32.70 -19.21 2.48
CA SER A 508 -32.70 -19.32 1.01
C SER A 508 -32.63 -17.95 0.33
N GLU A 509 -31.93 -17.89 -0.81
CA GLU A 509 -31.85 -16.68 -1.60
C GLU A 509 -33.05 -16.55 -2.55
N LEU A 510 -33.70 -15.39 -2.52
CA LEU A 510 -34.83 -15.05 -3.37
C LEU A 510 -34.35 -14.54 -4.74
N ALA A 511 -34.98 -15.01 -5.80
CA ALA A 511 -34.85 -14.35 -7.09
C ALA A 511 -35.60 -12.99 -7.03
N THR A 512 -34.94 -11.92 -7.46
CA THR A 512 -35.45 -10.54 -7.32
C THR A 512 -36.00 -10.01 -8.63
N ARG A 513 -37.16 -9.34 -8.58
CA ARG A 513 -37.78 -8.64 -9.73
C ARG A 513 -38.12 -7.21 -9.34
N LEU A 514 -37.46 -6.24 -9.96
CA LEU A 514 -37.81 -4.83 -9.77
C LEU A 514 -39.12 -4.49 -10.47
N ALA A 515 -39.86 -3.51 -9.94
CA ALA A 515 -41.05 -3.00 -10.56
C ALA A 515 -40.81 -2.55 -12.02
N GLY A 516 -41.60 -3.10 -12.94
CA GLY A 516 -41.45 -2.86 -14.38
C GLY A 516 -40.53 -3.85 -15.12
N GLU A 517 -39.86 -4.77 -14.45
CA GLU A 517 -39.12 -5.86 -15.10
C GLU A 517 -40.06 -7.01 -15.48
N THR A 518 -39.73 -7.69 -16.58
CA THR A 518 -40.54 -8.82 -17.09
C THR A 518 -40.17 -10.18 -16.50
N GLY A 519 -39.00 -10.28 -15.84
CA GLY A 519 -38.48 -11.52 -15.27
C GLY A 519 -37.70 -11.29 -13.97
N ALA A 520 -37.63 -12.31 -13.12
CA ALA A 520 -36.82 -12.25 -11.91
C ALA A 520 -35.35 -12.60 -12.20
N THR A 521 -34.43 -11.91 -11.54
CA THR A 521 -32.98 -12.14 -11.58
C THR A 521 -32.60 -13.01 -10.40
N PRO A 522 -32.02 -14.19 -10.60
CA PRO A 522 -31.50 -15.02 -9.51
C PRO A 522 -30.13 -14.48 -9.03
N GLY A 523 -29.83 -14.70 -7.76
CA GLY A 523 -28.55 -14.35 -7.17
C GLY A 523 -28.35 -12.83 -6.99
N THR A 524 -27.10 -12.41 -7.10
CA THR A 524 -26.70 -11.01 -6.87
C THR A 524 -27.14 -10.10 -8.01
N ARG A 525 -27.82 -9.02 -7.66
CA ARG A 525 -28.06 -7.90 -8.59
C ARG A 525 -27.31 -6.64 -8.14
N VAL A 526 -27.06 -5.72 -9.08
CA VAL A 526 -26.45 -4.43 -8.78
C VAL A 526 -27.52 -3.33 -8.93
N LEU A 527 -27.75 -2.60 -7.84
CA LEU A 527 -28.55 -1.38 -7.85
C LEU A 527 -27.61 -0.19 -7.96
N LEU A 528 -28.00 0.86 -8.69
CA LEU A 528 -27.23 2.11 -8.76
C LEU A 528 -27.93 3.16 -7.90
N LEU A 529 -27.29 3.54 -6.78
CA LEU A 529 -27.73 4.65 -5.96
C LEU A 529 -27.06 5.93 -6.51
N THR A 530 -27.86 6.83 -7.10
CA THR A 530 -27.38 8.04 -7.79
C THR A 530 -27.84 9.34 -7.14
N ASP A 531 -28.89 9.26 -6.31
CA ASP A 531 -29.48 10.40 -5.61
C ASP A 531 -29.17 10.33 -4.11
N ASN A 532 -29.43 11.42 -3.37
CA ASN A 532 -29.31 11.42 -1.91
C ASN A 532 -30.26 10.41 -1.23
N GLU A 533 -31.43 10.17 -1.82
CA GLU A 533 -32.40 9.14 -1.43
C GLU A 533 -32.98 8.48 -2.68
N GLN A 534 -33.01 7.15 -2.70
CA GLN A 534 -33.61 6.39 -3.81
C GLN A 534 -34.33 5.17 -3.27
N LYS A 535 -35.50 4.87 -3.86
CA LYS A 535 -36.32 3.71 -3.52
C LYS A 535 -36.27 2.70 -4.63
N PHE A 536 -36.11 1.43 -4.25
CA PHE A 536 -36.13 0.28 -5.13
C PHE A 536 -37.29 -0.60 -4.73
N GLU A 537 -38.24 -0.78 -5.61
CA GLU A 537 -39.44 -1.59 -5.38
C GLU A 537 -39.28 -2.96 -6.03
N PHE A 538 -39.43 -4.00 -5.23
CA PHE A 538 -39.39 -5.40 -5.68
C PHE A 538 -40.79 -6.00 -5.63
N GLU A 539 -41.15 -6.71 -6.68
CA GLU A 539 -42.45 -7.41 -6.82
C GLU A 539 -42.28 -8.92 -6.56
N ASP A 540 -43.39 -9.61 -6.22
CA ASP A 540 -43.47 -11.05 -5.94
C ASP A 540 -42.66 -11.48 -4.70
N VAL A 541 -42.49 -10.62 -3.73
CA VAL A 541 -41.84 -10.89 -2.45
C VAL A 541 -42.91 -11.30 -1.43
N ALA A 542 -43.06 -12.61 -1.19
CA ALA A 542 -44.19 -13.16 -0.40
C ALA A 542 -44.08 -12.86 1.11
N ALA A 543 -42.90 -12.70 1.66
CA ALA A 543 -42.63 -12.41 3.07
C ALA A 543 -41.52 -11.37 3.21
N LEU A 544 -41.43 -10.69 4.36
CA LEU A 544 -40.38 -9.73 4.64
C LEU A 544 -38.99 -10.40 4.60
N PRO A 545 -38.10 -10.09 3.64
CA PRO A 545 -36.77 -10.69 3.57
C PRO A 545 -35.78 -9.90 4.39
N THR A 546 -34.57 -10.47 4.58
CA THR A 546 -33.41 -9.71 5.03
C THR A 546 -32.58 -9.29 3.83
N PRO A 547 -32.29 -7.97 3.62
CA PRO A 547 -31.46 -7.53 2.52
C PRO A 547 -29.98 -7.80 2.81
N SER A 548 -29.33 -8.54 1.90
CA SER A 548 -27.89 -8.74 1.83
C SER A 548 -27.31 -7.65 0.92
N LEU A 549 -26.57 -6.69 1.47
CA LEU A 549 -26.14 -5.49 0.77
C LEU A 549 -24.62 -5.37 0.68
N LEU A 550 -24.11 -4.70 -0.36
CA LEU A 550 -22.69 -4.52 -0.64
C LEU A 550 -21.94 -5.87 -0.75
N ARG A 551 -22.54 -6.84 -1.41
CA ARG A 551 -21.93 -8.15 -1.67
C ARG A 551 -20.55 -7.99 -2.32
N GLY A 552 -19.56 -8.75 -1.82
CA GLY A 552 -18.18 -8.61 -2.22
C GLY A 552 -17.60 -7.22 -1.96
N PHE A 553 -18.21 -6.40 -1.09
CA PHE A 553 -17.87 -4.99 -0.87
C PHE A 553 -17.90 -4.16 -2.15
N SER A 554 -19.04 -4.14 -2.81
CA SER A 554 -19.22 -3.53 -4.14
C SER A 554 -18.96 -2.01 -4.21
N ALA A 555 -18.83 -1.32 -3.08
CA ALA A 555 -18.45 0.09 -2.99
C ALA A 555 -17.78 0.41 -1.65
N PRO A 556 -16.79 1.34 -1.61
CA PRO A 556 -16.07 1.75 -0.40
C PRO A 556 -16.91 2.76 0.41
N VAL A 557 -17.94 2.26 1.07
CA VAL A 557 -18.89 3.06 1.87
C VAL A 557 -19.09 2.47 3.26
N LYS A 558 -19.60 3.29 4.19
CA LYS A 558 -20.06 2.84 5.51
C LYS A 558 -21.56 2.55 5.43
N LEU A 559 -21.99 1.34 5.86
CA LEU A 559 -23.37 0.91 5.82
C LEU A 559 -23.99 0.98 7.22
N SER A 560 -25.21 1.52 7.34
CA SER A 560 -25.98 1.62 8.57
C SER A 560 -27.46 1.26 8.35
N GLY A 561 -28.24 1.13 9.45
CA GLY A 561 -29.69 0.87 9.36
C GLY A 561 -30.09 -0.60 9.48
N ILE A 562 -29.14 -1.56 9.43
CA ILE A 562 -29.45 -2.99 9.65
C ILE A 562 -29.50 -3.28 11.16
N SER A 563 -30.58 -3.92 11.65
CA SER A 563 -30.74 -4.26 13.09
C SER A 563 -29.74 -5.34 13.54
N LEU A 564 -29.48 -5.42 14.85
CA LEU A 564 -28.59 -6.46 15.43
C LEU A 564 -29.07 -7.87 15.10
N ASP A 565 -30.38 -8.13 15.17
CA ASP A 565 -30.95 -9.47 14.85
C ASP A 565 -30.69 -9.85 13.40
N ARG A 566 -30.86 -8.90 12.47
CA ARG A 566 -30.57 -9.11 11.04
C ARG A 566 -29.07 -9.29 10.80
N LEU A 567 -28.20 -8.55 11.48
CA LEU A 567 -26.74 -8.77 11.38
C LEU A 567 -26.37 -10.18 11.86
N GLN A 568 -26.93 -10.63 12.97
CA GLN A 568 -26.69 -12.00 13.47
C GLN A 568 -27.21 -13.06 12.48
N PHE A 569 -28.37 -12.84 11.87
CA PHE A 569 -28.93 -13.72 10.85
C PHE A 569 -28.03 -13.77 9.60
N LEU A 570 -27.62 -12.63 9.05
CA LEU A 570 -26.73 -12.55 7.88
C LEU A 570 -25.37 -13.20 8.14
N ALA A 571 -24.80 -13.02 9.34
CA ALA A 571 -23.52 -13.63 9.72
C ALA A 571 -23.52 -15.16 9.66
N THR A 572 -24.70 -15.80 9.75
CA THR A 572 -24.85 -17.26 9.72
C THR A 572 -25.47 -17.79 8.43
N SER A 573 -26.30 -17.00 7.76
CA SER A 573 -27.21 -17.48 6.72
C SER A 573 -27.03 -16.85 5.35
N ASP A 574 -26.23 -15.76 5.22
CA ASP A 574 -26.00 -15.15 3.93
C ASP A 574 -25.23 -16.06 2.98
N THR A 575 -25.58 -16.02 1.70
CA THR A 575 -24.90 -16.79 0.64
C THR A 575 -23.59 -16.17 0.20
N ASP A 576 -23.42 -14.83 0.39
CA ASP A 576 -22.17 -14.12 0.12
C ASP A 576 -21.21 -14.20 1.31
N PRO A 577 -20.02 -14.78 1.15
CA PRO A 577 -19.07 -14.96 2.26
C PRO A 577 -18.54 -13.63 2.81
N PHE A 578 -18.42 -12.58 1.98
CA PHE A 578 -18.02 -11.28 2.46
C PHE A 578 -19.08 -10.68 3.39
N VAL A 579 -20.36 -10.72 2.99
CA VAL A 579 -21.47 -10.21 3.83
C VAL A 579 -21.60 -11.00 5.12
N ARG A 580 -21.39 -12.33 5.11
CA ARG A 580 -21.35 -13.12 6.36
C ARG A 580 -20.28 -12.60 7.32
N TRP A 581 -19.06 -12.40 6.84
CA TRP A 581 -17.98 -11.85 7.65
C TRP A 581 -18.30 -10.43 8.12
N GLU A 582 -18.74 -9.57 7.23
CA GLU A 582 -19.06 -8.16 7.51
C GLU A 582 -20.17 -8.02 8.55
N ALA A 583 -21.23 -8.78 8.42
CA ALA A 583 -22.35 -8.80 9.38
C ALA A 583 -21.87 -9.21 10.79
N GLY A 584 -21.00 -10.21 10.86
CA GLY A 584 -20.36 -10.63 12.12
C GLY A 584 -19.50 -9.53 12.72
N GLN A 585 -18.69 -8.83 11.91
CA GLN A 585 -17.86 -7.71 12.35
C GLN A 585 -18.69 -6.52 12.83
N GLN A 586 -19.76 -6.15 12.10
CA GLN A 586 -20.66 -5.07 12.50
C GLN A 586 -21.45 -5.42 13.77
N TYR A 587 -21.91 -6.65 13.91
CA TYR A 587 -22.56 -7.13 15.12
C TYR A 587 -21.60 -7.00 16.32
N ALA A 588 -20.41 -7.59 16.21
CA ALA A 588 -19.40 -7.53 17.26
C ALA A 588 -19.01 -6.09 17.61
N ALA A 589 -18.78 -5.23 16.60
CA ALA A 589 -18.43 -3.84 16.83
C ALA A 589 -19.50 -3.09 17.62
N ARG A 590 -20.78 -3.18 17.24
CA ARG A 590 -21.89 -2.50 17.96
C ARG A 590 -21.99 -2.97 19.41
N VAL A 591 -21.92 -4.29 19.62
CA VAL A 591 -22.01 -4.89 20.96
C VAL A 591 -20.84 -4.47 21.83
N LEU A 592 -19.61 -4.45 21.27
CA LEU A 592 -18.42 -4.03 22.02
C LEU A 592 -18.44 -2.52 22.30
N LEU A 593 -18.83 -1.68 21.33
CA LEU A 593 -18.92 -0.24 21.52
C LEU A 593 -19.93 0.16 22.59
N GLU A 594 -21.05 -0.56 22.70
CA GLU A 594 -22.00 -0.37 23.82
C GLU A 594 -21.34 -0.60 25.18
N GLN A 595 -20.40 -1.57 25.27
CA GLN A 595 -19.64 -1.79 26.50
C GLN A 595 -18.54 -0.74 26.72
N VAL A 596 -17.93 -0.25 25.62
CA VAL A 596 -16.96 0.87 25.68
C VAL A 596 -17.59 2.14 26.25
N GLU A 597 -18.84 2.45 25.86
CA GLU A 597 -19.58 3.59 26.42
C GLU A 597 -19.89 3.46 27.91
N LYS A 598 -20.07 2.23 28.40
CA LYS A 598 -20.35 1.93 29.81
C LYS A 598 -19.08 1.73 30.64
N TRP A 599 -17.93 1.64 30.01
CA TRP A 599 -16.68 1.27 30.67
C TRP A 599 -16.25 2.28 31.73
N GLN A 600 -15.77 1.77 32.85
CA GLN A 600 -15.17 2.54 33.94
C GLN A 600 -13.83 1.87 34.32
N PRO A 601 -12.79 2.61 34.67
CA PRO A 601 -11.59 2.06 35.26
C PRO A 601 -11.93 1.12 36.44
N ASP A 602 -11.25 -0.01 36.52
CA ASP A 602 -11.39 -1.02 37.59
C ASP A 602 -12.77 -1.75 37.67
N ALA A 603 -13.71 -1.46 36.75
CA ALA A 603 -14.98 -2.18 36.68
C ALA A 603 -14.84 -3.45 35.82
N THR A 604 -15.58 -4.50 36.23
CA THR A 604 -15.69 -5.71 35.39
C THR A 604 -16.50 -5.39 34.12
N VAL A 605 -15.97 -5.73 32.98
CA VAL A 605 -16.66 -5.59 31.68
C VAL A 605 -17.59 -6.77 31.48
N ASP A 606 -18.87 -6.50 31.28
CA ASP A 606 -19.88 -7.52 30.97
C ASP A 606 -19.92 -7.77 29.44
N ILE A 607 -19.52 -8.97 29.02
CA ILE A 607 -19.53 -9.35 27.61
C ILE A 607 -20.80 -10.13 27.27
N PRO A 608 -21.66 -9.60 26.38
CA PRO A 608 -22.91 -10.25 26.00
C PRO A 608 -22.70 -11.64 25.43
N ALA A 609 -23.58 -12.59 25.83
CA ALA A 609 -23.51 -14.00 25.42
C ALA A 609 -23.51 -14.20 23.88
N GLY A 610 -24.09 -13.26 23.13
CA GLY A 610 -24.13 -13.31 21.66
C GLY A 610 -22.73 -13.35 21.00
N ILE A 611 -21.73 -12.71 21.61
CA ILE A 611 -20.33 -12.77 21.15
C ILE A 611 -19.81 -14.22 21.23
N VAL A 612 -20.07 -14.90 22.36
CA VAL A 612 -19.65 -16.30 22.55
C VAL A 612 -20.42 -17.22 21.59
N ALA A 613 -21.74 -17.00 21.44
CA ALA A 613 -22.57 -17.77 20.53
C ALA A 613 -22.12 -17.68 19.06
N ALA A 614 -21.74 -16.49 18.62
CA ALA A 614 -21.17 -16.29 17.28
C ALA A 614 -19.85 -17.08 17.09
N ALA A 615 -18.96 -17.06 18.09
CA ALA A 615 -17.73 -17.83 18.06
C ALA A 615 -17.98 -19.35 18.03
N VAL A 616 -18.98 -19.85 18.78
CA VAL A 616 -19.41 -21.27 18.73
C VAL A 616 -19.91 -21.65 17.34
N ALA A 617 -20.77 -20.83 16.74
CA ALA A 617 -21.30 -21.09 15.40
C ALA A 617 -20.17 -21.16 14.36
N THR A 618 -19.22 -20.21 14.40
CA THR A 618 -18.06 -20.18 13.51
C THR A 618 -17.18 -21.42 13.69
N LEU A 619 -16.84 -21.80 14.92
CA LEU A 619 -16.02 -22.99 15.20
C LEU A 619 -16.71 -24.30 14.76
N SER A 620 -18.04 -24.38 14.86
CA SER A 620 -18.81 -25.53 14.43
C SER A 620 -18.83 -25.71 12.92
N ALA A 621 -18.74 -24.63 12.16
CA ALA A 621 -18.69 -24.62 10.69
C ALA A 621 -17.26 -24.60 10.11
N ALA A 622 -16.24 -24.52 10.96
CA ALA A 622 -14.87 -24.19 10.57
C ALA A 622 -14.20 -25.21 9.62
N ASP A 623 -14.62 -26.46 9.63
CA ASP A 623 -14.02 -27.49 8.75
C ASP A 623 -14.40 -27.31 7.27
N ALA A 624 -15.46 -26.57 6.97
CA ALA A 624 -15.87 -26.27 5.59
C ALA A 624 -14.93 -25.24 4.92
N ASP A 625 -14.45 -24.25 5.68
CA ASP A 625 -13.48 -23.24 5.25
C ASP A 625 -12.71 -22.71 6.46
N ARG A 626 -11.53 -23.26 6.69
CA ARG A 626 -10.68 -22.94 7.84
C ARG A 626 -10.12 -21.53 7.79
N ALA A 627 -9.79 -21.06 6.59
CA ALA A 627 -9.27 -19.71 6.40
C ALA A 627 -10.34 -18.66 6.72
N PHE A 628 -11.55 -18.84 6.18
CA PHE A 628 -12.71 -18.00 6.51
C PHE A 628 -13.05 -18.04 8.00
N ALA A 629 -13.02 -19.22 8.63
CA ALA A 629 -13.31 -19.36 10.05
C ALA A 629 -12.31 -18.57 10.92
N ALA A 630 -11.01 -18.58 10.59
CA ALA A 630 -10.00 -17.78 11.27
C ALA A 630 -10.30 -16.28 11.16
N GLU A 631 -10.71 -15.79 9.97
CA GLU A 631 -11.13 -14.42 9.74
C GLU A 631 -12.39 -14.04 10.53
N ALA A 632 -13.39 -14.89 10.53
CA ALA A 632 -14.68 -14.67 11.21
C ALA A 632 -14.56 -14.71 12.74
N LEU A 633 -13.64 -15.51 13.30
CA LEU A 633 -13.33 -15.55 14.72
C LEU A 633 -12.56 -14.30 15.18
N THR A 634 -11.85 -13.62 14.30
CA THR A 634 -11.05 -12.44 14.65
C THR A 634 -11.97 -11.27 14.95
N LEU A 635 -11.96 -10.80 16.23
CA LEU A 635 -12.75 -9.63 16.65
C LEU A 635 -12.32 -8.36 15.92
N PRO A 636 -13.23 -7.38 15.76
CA PRO A 636 -12.89 -6.06 15.22
C PRO A 636 -11.64 -5.49 15.87
N SER A 637 -10.75 -4.88 15.06
CA SER A 637 -9.53 -4.25 15.59
C SER A 637 -9.85 -3.03 16.45
N GLU A 638 -8.94 -2.66 17.35
CA GLU A 638 -9.09 -1.45 18.18
C GLU A 638 -9.23 -0.20 17.31
N THR A 639 -8.48 -0.15 16.21
CA THR A 639 -8.57 0.93 15.21
C THR A 639 -9.96 1.00 14.57
N PHE A 640 -10.52 -0.16 14.14
CA PHE A 640 -11.86 -0.19 13.56
C PHE A 640 -12.94 0.24 14.53
N LEU A 641 -12.83 -0.17 15.81
CA LEU A 641 -13.75 0.28 16.88
C LEU A 641 -13.60 1.79 17.12
N ALA A 642 -12.38 2.31 17.21
CA ALA A 642 -12.12 3.73 17.34
C ALA A 642 -12.75 4.55 16.19
N ASP A 643 -12.70 4.06 14.98
CA ASP A 643 -13.25 4.75 13.79
C ASP A 643 -14.78 4.86 13.80
N GLN A 644 -15.47 4.05 14.60
CA GLN A 644 -16.92 4.14 14.79
C GLN A 644 -17.31 5.17 15.87
N MET A 645 -16.35 5.70 16.66
CA MET A 645 -16.59 6.64 17.74
C MET A 645 -16.36 8.08 17.29
N ARG A 646 -17.11 9.04 17.83
CA ARG A 646 -16.86 10.46 17.61
C ARG A 646 -15.58 10.92 18.33
N VAL A 647 -15.39 10.48 19.57
CA VAL A 647 -14.18 10.67 20.38
C VAL A 647 -13.71 9.29 20.79
N ALA A 648 -12.55 8.87 20.31
CA ALA A 648 -11.97 7.57 20.62
C ALA A 648 -11.46 7.54 22.08
N ASN A 649 -11.74 6.44 22.77
CA ASN A 649 -11.19 6.15 24.08
C ASN A 649 -10.33 4.88 24.00
N PRO A 650 -9.01 5.00 23.76
CA PRO A 650 -8.13 3.84 23.56
C PRO A 650 -8.11 2.88 24.75
N ASP A 651 -8.18 3.40 25.98
CA ASP A 651 -8.16 2.58 27.20
C ASP A 651 -9.42 1.71 27.31
N ALA A 652 -10.61 2.31 27.09
CA ALA A 652 -11.88 1.60 27.13
C ALA A 652 -11.98 0.55 26.00
N ILE A 653 -11.58 0.92 24.79
CA ILE A 653 -11.58 0.00 23.62
C ILE A 653 -10.69 -1.20 23.92
N HIS A 654 -9.47 -0.97 24.40
CA HIS A 654 -8.53 -2.03 24.73
C HIS A 654 -9.10 -2.95 25.82
N ALA A 655 -9.55 -2.38 26.94
CA ALA A 655 -10.10 -3.14 28.08
C ALA A 655 -11.30 -4.02 27.67
N VAL A 656 -12.26 -3.47 26.93
CA VAL A 656 -13.46 -4.19 26.46
C VAL A 656 -13.08 -5.30 25.48
N ARG A 657 -12.20 -5.03 24.54
CA ARG A 657 -11.76 -6.01 23.57
C ARG A 657 -10.99 -7.17 24.20
N GLN A 658 -10.10 -6.87 25.16
CA GLN A 658 -9.38 -7.92 25.90
C GLN A 658 -10.33 -8.74 26.79
N ALA A 659 -11.32 -8.10 27.45
CA ALA A 659 -12.35 -8.81 28.18
C ALA A 659 -13.14 -9.78 27.27
N ALA A 660 -13.53 -9.36 26.07
CA ALA A 660 -14.20 -10.21 25.09
C ALA A 660 -13.35 -11.42 24.68
N ARG A 661 -12.06 -11.19 24.36
CA ARG A 661 -11.12 -12.29 24.09
C ARG A 661 -10.97 -13.25 25.25
N GLY A 662 -10.86 -12.73 26.46
CA GLY A 662 -10.77 -13.52 27.69
C GLY A 662 -12.02 -14.37 27.93
N VAL A 663 -13.22 -13.82 27.75
CA VAL A 663 -14.50 -14.55 27.91
C VAL A 663 -14.62 -15.65 26.86
N ILE A 664 -14.37 -15.37 25.57
CA ILE A 664 -14.36 -16.38 24.50
C ILE A 664 -13.36 -17.48 24.84
N GLY A 665 -12.12 -17.13 25.18
CA GLY A 665 -11.06 -18.07 25.49
C GLY A 665 -11.37 -18.95 26.72
N THR A 666 -12.01 -18.40 27.76
CA THR A 666 -12.37 -19.14 28.98
C THR A 666 -13.55 -20.08 28.74
N VAL A 667 -14.64 -19.55 28.15
CA VAL A 667 -15.87 -20.33 27.93
C VAL A 667 -15.66 -21.44 26.93
N LEU A 668 -14.91 -21.17 25.87
CA LEU A 668 -14.67 -22.11 24.76
C LEU A 668 -13.37 -22.91 24.90
N ALA A 669 -12.64 -22.81 26.04
CA ALA A 669 -11.35 -23.47 26.23
C ALA A 669 -11.33 -24.96 25.80
N PRO A 670 -12.31 -25.80 26.15
CA PRO A 670 -12.30 -27.20 25.72
C PRO A 670 -12.42 -27.38 24.20
N ILE A 671 -13.24 -26.56 23.52
CA ILE A 671 -13.46 -26.61 22.09
C ILE A 671 -12.22 -26.11 21.36
N LEU A 672 -11.68 -24.96 21.80
CA LEU A 672 -10.46 -24.35 21.24
C LEU A 672 -9.26 -25.28 21.38
N ALA A 673 -9.08 -25.91 22.55
CA ALA A 673 -7.98 -26.83 22.78
C ALA A 673 -8.08 -28.08 21.91
N LYS A 674 -9.28 -28.64 21.77
CA LYS A 674 -9.55 -29.77 20.85
C LYS A 674 -9.23 -29.39 19.41
N LYS A 675 -9.78 -28.26 18.92
CA LYS A 675 -9.55 -27.78 17.54
C LYS A 675 -8.06 -27.50 17.29
N TYR A 676 -7.36 -26.89 18.24
CA TYR A 676 -5.90 -26.65 18.17
C TYR A 676 -5.10 -27.93 17.96
N GLN A 677 -5.47 -29.03 18.65
CA GLN A 677 -4.84 -30.33 18.49
C GLN A 677 -5.17 -30.98 17.14
N GLU A 678 -6.44 -30.94 16.73
CA GLU A 678 -6.90 -31.48 15.44
C GLU A 678 -6.23 -30.85 14.23
N LEU A 679 -5.87 -29.56 14.36
CA LEU A 679 -5.21 -28.77 13.31
C LEU A 679 -3.68 -28.89 13.32
N ALA A 680 -3.10 -29.68 14.22
CA ALA A 680 -1.65 -29.96 14.18
C ALA A 680 -1.28 -30.70 12.90
N ASP A 681 -0.10 -30.40 12.37
CA ASP A 681 0.43 -31.00 11.15
C ASP A 681 1.91 -31.28 11.31
N ASP A 682 2.28 -32.54 11.10
CA ASP A 682 3.67 -33.00 11.12
C ASP A 682 4.23 -33.23 9.70
N GLY A 683 3.46 -32.84 8.67
CA GLY A 683 3.87 -32.92 7.26
C GLY A 683 4.85 -31.82 6.85
N PRO A 684 5.36 -31.87 5.62
CA PRO A 684 6.20 -30.82 5.09
C PRO A 684 5.44 -29.50 4.98
N TYR A 685 6.14 -28.36 5.19
CA TYR A 685 5.55 -27.04 5.04
C TYR A 685 5.04 -26.81 3.60
N ARG A 686 3.84 -26.29 3.47
CA ARG A 686 3.22 -25.94 2.18
C ARG A 686 2.48 -24.60 2.29
N ILE A 687 2.47 -23.87 1.18
CA ILE A 687 1.84 -22.54 1.03
C ILE A 687 0.53 -22.59 0.25
N ASP A 688 -0.08 -23.77 0.11
CA ASP A 688 -1.43 -23.88 -0.45
C ASP A 688 -2.50 -23.35 0.52
N GLY A 689 -3.67 -22.98 -0.04
CA GLY A 689 -4.75 -22.36 0.73
C GLY A 689 -5.28 -23.21 1.89
N GLU A 690 -5.27 -24.56 1.76
CA GLU A 690 -5.70 -25.46 2.83
C GLU A 690 -4.72 -25.44 4.00
N SER A 691 -3.41 -25.53 3.73
CA SER A 691 -2.34 -25.51 4.72
C SER A 691 -2.27 -24.15 5.44
N ILE A 692 -2.40 -23.04 4.70
CA ILE A 692 -2.46 -21.68 5.25
C ILE A 692 -3.68 -21.53 6.17
N GLY A 693 -4.88 -21.93 5.70
CA GLY A 693 -6.10 -21.84 6.49
C GLY A 693 -6.05 -22.68 7.77
N ARG A 694 -5.42 -23.85 7.71
CA ARG A 694 -5.20 -24.71 8.89
C ARG A 694 -4.32 -24.03 9.93
N ARG A 695 -3.15 -23.47 9.56
CA ARG A 695 -2.26 -22.72 10.46
C ARG A 695 -2.96 -21.48 11.01
N ALA A 696 -3.66 -20.72 10.17
CA ALA A 696 -4.40 -19.53 10.58
C ALA A 696 -5.42 -19.85 11.69
N LEU A 697 -6.26 -20.86 11.48
CA LEU A 697 -7.27 -21.25 12.48
C LEU A 697 -6.62 -21.83 13.75
N ARG A 698 -5.56 -22.63 13.62
CA ARG A 698 -4.82 -23.17 14.76
C ARG A 698 -4.23 -22.07 15.64
N ASN A 699 -3.59 -21.08 15.02
CA ASN A 699 -2.98 -19.95 15.72
C ASN A 699 -4.04 -19.00 16.33
N THR A 700 -5.20 -18.86 15.68
CA THR A 700 -6.35 -18.15 16.25
C THR A 700 -6.87 -18.86 17.53
N CYS A 701 -6.99 -20.19 17.50
CA CYS A 701 -7.35 -20.97 18.69
C CYS A 701 -6.33 -20.78 19.83
N LEU A 702 -5.01 -20.80 19.52
CA LEU A 702 -3.95 -20.56 20.50
C LEU A 702 -4.07 -19.16 21.14
N ALA A 703 -4.32 -18.14 20.35
CA ALA A 703 -4.46 -16.76 20.83
C ALA A 703 -5.65 -16.59 21.79
N TYR A 704 -6.79 -17.26 21.51
CA TYR A 704 -7.94 -17.25 22.44
C TYR A 704 -7.70 -18.08 23.69
N LEU A 705 -7.06 -19.27 23.59
CA LEU A 705 -6.68 -20.08 24.75
C LEU A 705 -5.79 -19.28 25.71
N ALA A 706 -4.83 -18.54 25.17
CA ALA A 706 -3.93 -17.70 25.97
C ALA A 706 -4.68 -16.52 26.62
N ALA A 707 -5.62 -15.90 25.91
CA ALA A 707 -6.42 -14.80 26.47
C ALA A 707 -7.34 -15.29 27.60
N GLY A 708 -7.93 -16.49 27.49
CA GLY A 708 -8.83 -17.05 28.50
C GLY A 708 -8.12 -17.68 29.69
N VAL A 709 -7.00 -18.34 29.47
CA VAL A 709 -6.25 -19.08 30.52
C VAL A 709 -4.73 -18.82 30.33
N PRO A 710 -4.22 -17.64 30.72
CA PRO A 710 -2.87 -17.18 30.35
C PRO A 710 -1.74 -18.17 30.72
N LYS A 711 -1.78 -18.81 31.88
CA LYS A 711 -0.76 -19.80 32.29
C LYS A 711 -0.71 -21.01 31.37
N ASN A 712 -1.88 -21.57 31.03
CA ASN A 712 -1.96 -22.70 30.11
C ASN A 712 -1.58 -22.25 28.69
N GLY A 713 -2.08 -21.09 28.27
CA GLY A 713 -1.75 -20.50 26.97
C GLY A 713 -0.24 -20.28 26.82
N ALA A 714 0.43 -19.73 27.82
CA ALA A 714 1.87 -19.56 27.80
C ALA A 714 2.61 -20.93 27.66
N THR A 715 2.15 -21.96 28.34
CA THR A 715 2.72 -23.30 28.22
C THR A 715 2.56 -23.88 26.82
N VAL A 716 1.36 -23.80 26.24
CA VAL A 716 1.08 -24.28 24.88
C VAL A 716 1.83 -23.46 23.84
N ALA A 717 1.85 -22.13 23.97
CA ALA A 717 2.61 -21.26 23.08
C ALA A 717 4.12 -21.55 23.18
N LYS A 718 4.66 -21.77 24.39
CA LYS A 718 6.07 -22.13 24.54
C LYS A 718 6.38 -23.47 23.89
N GLN A 719 5.50 -24.45 24.00
CA GLN A 719 5.67 -25.73 23.33
C GLN A 719 5.64 -25.57 21.81
N GLN A 720 4.72 -24.81 21.25
CA GLN A 720 4.67 -24.54 19.81
C GLN A 720 5.92 -23.78 19.36
N PHE A 721 6.34 -22.76 20.11
CA PHE A 721 7.59 -22.03 19.84
C PHE A 721 8.80 -22.97 19.80
N ASP A 722 8.93 -23.91 20.72
CA ASP A 722 10.07 -24.81 20.82
C ASP A 722 10.13 -25.88 19.72
N THR A 723 9.02 -26.12 18.98
CA THR A 723 9.01 -27.10 17.87
C THR A 723 9.73 -26.57 16.62
N TRP A 724 9.76 -25.25 16.39
CA TRP A 724 10.40 -24.58 15.24
C TRP A 724 9.98 -25.15 13.87
N SER A 725 8.73 -25.50 13.71
CA SER A 725 8.24 -26.16 12.50
C SER A 725 8.21 -25.26 11.25
N ASN A 726 7.84 -23.98 11.43
CA ASN A 726 7.80 -22.94 10.41
C ASN A 726 7.67 -21.57 11.06
N MET A 727 8.04 -20.52 10.33
CA MET A 727 8.02 -19.14 10.88
C MET A 727 6.61 -18.66 11.24
N THR A 728 5.57 -19.06 10.53
CA THR A 728 4.17 -18.69 10.85
C THR A 728 3.79 -19.13 12.27
N ASP A 729 4.00 -20.38 12.60
CA ASP A 729 3.65 -20.95 13.90
C ASP A 729 4.58 -20.46 15.01
N VAL A 730 5.88 -20.34 14.74
CA VAL A 730 6.87 -19.78 15.68
C VAL A 730 6.51 -18.34 16.05
N LEU A 731 6.20 -17.51 15.04
CA LEU A 731 5.89 -16.11 15.25
C LEU A 731 4.54 -15.90 15.98
N ALA A 732 3.52 -16.74 15.66
CA ALA A 732 2.24 -16.74 16.37
C ALA A 732 2.43 -17.10 17.86
N ALA A 733 3.23 -18.11 18.15
CA ALA A 733 3.56 -18.49 19.53
C ALA A 733 4.34 -17.38 20.25
N LEU A 734 5.35 -16.79 19.60
CA LEU A 734 6.14 -15.68 20.15
C LEU A 734 5.28 -14.44 20.40
N SER A 735 4.33 -14.14 19.50
CA SER A 735 3.36 -13.07 19.69
C SER A 735 2.53 -13.29 20.96
N VAL A 736 1.96 -14.48 21.16
CA VAL A 736 1.23 -14.82 22.38
C VAL A 736 2.11 -14.64 23.63
N LEU A 737 3.33 -15.18 23.60
CA LEU A 737 4.26 -15.08 24.73
C LEU A 737 4.68 -13.64 25.01
N SER A 738 4.77 -12.79 24.01
CA SER A 738 5.19 -11.39 24.17
C SER A 738 4.24 -10.58 25.07
N HIS A 739 2.95 -10.94 25.12
CA HIS A 739 1.94 -10.28 25.96
C HIS A 739 1.90 -10.78 27.40
N ILE A 740 2.55 -11.92 27.72
CA ILE A 740 2.46 -12.54 29.03
C ILE A 740 3.79 -12.34 29.77
N ASP A 741 3.78 -11.60 30.87
CA ASP A 741 4.99 -11.43 31.68
C ASP A 741 5.42 -12.76 32.32
N GLY A 742 6.72 -13.09 32.17
CA GLY A 742 7.26 -14.33 32.74
C GLY A 742 8.55 -14.81 32.11
N ARG A 743 8.97 -15.98 32.59
CA ARG A 743 10.23 -16.64 32.12
C ARG A 743 10.10 -17.12 30.68
N GLU A 744 8.94 -17.61 30.30
CA GLU A 744 8.63 -18.14 28.98
C GLU A 744 8.82 -17.04 27.92
N ARG A 745 8.31 -15.84 28.16
CA ARG A 745 8.51 -14.65 27.33
C ARG A 745 9.99 -14.30 27.16
N THR A 746 10.66 -14.10 28.31
CA THR A 746 12.07 -13.70 28.31
C THR A 746 12.96 -14.72 27.58
N SER A 747 12.73 -16.02 27.84
CA SER A 747 13.44 -17.10 27.18
C SER A 747 13.16 -17.16 25.68
N ALA A 748 11.90 -17.05 25.28
CA ALA A 748 11.52 -17.12 23.87
C ALA A 748 12.09 -15.96 23.05
N LEU A 749 11.96 -14.70 23.53
CA LEU A 749 12.54 -13.53 22.87
C LEU A 749 14.06 -13.62 22.74
N LYS A 750 14.74 -14.10 23.80
CA LYS A 750 16.20 -14.29 23.77
C LYS A 750 16.61 -15.41 22.79
N ASN A 751 15.90 -16.53 22.80
CA ASN A 751 16.22 -17.66 21.92
C ASN A 751 15.95 -17.28 20.45
N PHE A 752 14.87 -16.58 20.17
CA PHE A 752 14.55 -16.10 18.83
C PHE A 752 15.62 -15.13 18.31
N TYR A 753 16.01 -14.14 19.12
CA TYR A 753 17.09 -13.22 18.77
C TYR A 753 18.42 -13.98 18.51
N ASN A 754 18.82 -14.88 19.41
CA ASN A 754 20.07 -15.62 19.26
C ASN A 754 20.10 -16.47 17.99
N ALA A 755 18.97 -17.01 17.57
CA ALA A 755 18.87 -17.83 16.36
C ALA A 755 18.86 -17.01 15.06
N TRP A 756 18.33 -15.77 15.09
CA TRP A 756 17.94 -15.07 13.88
C TRP A 756 18.47 -13.63 13.73
N HIS A 757 19.26 -13.11 14.66
CA HIS A 757 19.72 -11.72 14.62
C HIS A 757 20.56 -11.35 13.39
N GLU A 758 21.14 -12.34 12.71
CA GLU A 758 21.89 -12.14 11.46
C GLU A 758 20.99 -12.14 10.20
N VAL A 759 19.70 -12.44 10.34
CA VAL A 759 18.73 -12.43 9.24
C VAL A 759 17.83 -11.20 9.39
N ASP A 760 18.12 -10.14 8.66
CA ASP A 760 17.47 -8.83 8.77
C ASP A 760 15.94 -8.90 8.82
N LEU A 761 15.32 -9.68 7.91
CA LEU A 761 13.85 -9.81 7.84
C LEU A 761 13.23 -10.49 9.06
N VAL A 762 13.97 -11.38 9.72
CA VAL A 762 13.53 -12.04 10.96
C VAL A 762 13.81 -11.16 12.18
N LEU A 763 14.93 -10.44 12.16
CA LEU A 763 15.24 -9.44 13.20
C LEU A 763 14.19 -8.31 13.21
N ASP A 764 13.68 -7.90 12.05
CA ASP A 764 12.55 -6.96 11.96
C ASP A 764 11.29 -7.50 12.65
N LYS A 765 10.99 -8.80 12.51
CA LYS A 765 9.88 -9.45 13.22
C LYS A 765 10.08 -9.43 14.74
N TRP A 766 11.32 -9.61 15.22
CA TRP A 766 11.66 -9.54 16.64
C TRP A 766 11.43 -8.15 17.23
N PHE A 767 11.76 -7.08 16.50
CA PHE A 767 11.46 -5.72 16.92
C PHE A 767 9.95 -5.45 16.92
N ALA A 768 9.26 -5.85 15.86
CA ALA A 768 7.82 -5.61 15.69
C ALA A 768 6.98 -6.28 16.78
N ILE A 769 7.26 -7.54 17.09
CA ILE A 769 6.53 -8.28 18.16
C ILE A 769 6.70 -7.61 19.52
N GLN A 770 7.89 -7.13 19.84
CA GLN A 770 8.13 -6.44 21.11
C GLN A 770 7.39 -5.10 21.14
N ALA A 771 7.41 -4.34 20.04
CA ALA A 771 6.70 -3.07 19.92
C ALA A 771 5.18 -3.21 20.09
N MET A 772 4.60 -4.29 19.58
CA MET A 772 3.16 -4.57 19.66
C MET A 772 2.70 -5.22 20.97
N SER A 773 3.62 -5.54 21.87
CA SER A 773 3.31 -6.17 23.16
C SER A 773 2.55 -5.20 24.08
N GLU A 774 1.56 -5.69 24.83
CA GLU A 774 0.89 -4.93 25.90
C GLU A 774 1.87 -4.46 26.99
N LEU A 775 3.04 -5.08 27.08
CA LEU A 775 4.11 -4.72 28.02
C LEU A 775 5.08 -3.66 27.45
N ALA A 776 4.89 -3.24 26.21
CA ALA A 776 5.73 -2.25 25.54
C ALA A 776 5.30 -0.82 25.89
N THR A 777 5.77 -0.30 27.00
CA THR A 777 5.63 1.13 27.30
C THR A 777 6.50 1.98 26.36
N PRO A 778 6.23 3.28 26.17
CA PRO A 778 7.09 4.16 25.37
C PRO A 778 8.57 4.10 25.78
N GLU A 779 8.85 3.97 27.08
CA GLU A 779 10.22 3.80 27.59
C GLU A 779 10.87 2.48 27.12
N VAL A 780 10.11 1.38 27.10
CA VAL A 780 10.60 0.09 26.57
C VAL A 780 10.94 0.20 25.09
N VAL A 781 10.09 0.86 24.30
CA VAL A 781 10.31 1.07 22.87
C VAL A 781 11.52 1.98 22.63
N ARG A 782 11.68 3.05 23.42
CA ARG A 782 12.85 3.93 23.37
C ARG A 782 14.16 3.16 23.63
N ARG A 783 14.18 2.27 24.61
CA ARG A 783 15.35 1.40 24.82
C ARG A 783 15.64 0.44 23.66
N LEU A 784 14.60 0.04 22.93
CA LEU A 784 14.80 -0.78 21.72
C LEU A 784 15.44 0.02 20.56
N THR A 785 15.27 1.34 20.50
CA THR A 785 16.00 2.19 19.54
C THR A 785 17.50 2.32 19.87
N GLU A 786 17.89 2.05 21.12
CA GLU A 786 19.28 2.01 21.57
C GLU A 786 19.94 0.62 21.37
N HIS A 787 19.19 -0.35 20.89
CA HIS A 787 19.72 -1.71 20.64
C HIS A 787 20.76 -1.67 19.52
N LYS A 788 21.86 -2.41 19.68
CA LYS A 788 23.01 -2.43 18.74
C LYS A 788 22.64 -2.76 17.30
N ASP A 789 21.55 -3.48 17.08
CA ASP A 789 21.05 -3.89 15.76
C ASP A 789 19.88 -3.01 15.26
N PHE A 790 19.54 -1.94 15.98
CA PHE A 790 18.62 -0.93 15.48
C PHE A 790 19.40 0.12 14.67
N ASP A 791 18.99 0.35 13.43
CA ASP A 791 19.55 1.40 12.57
C ASP A 791 18.42 2.29 12.04
N LEU A 792 18.45 3.55 12.43
CA LEU A 792 17.47 4.56 11.98
C LEU A 792 17.58 4.86 10.48
N ARG A 793 18.71 4.54 9.84
CA ARG A 793 18.91 4.73 8.39
C ARG A 793 18.22 3.65 7.56
N ASN A 794 17.92 2.49 8.15
CA ASN A 794 17.22 1.39 7.46
C ASN A 794 15.69 1.56 7.59
N PRO A 795 14.95 1.86 6.50
CA PRO A 795 13.52 2.09 6.55
C PRO A 795 12.71 0.89 7.07
N ASN A 796 13.16 -0.34 6.79
CA ASN A 796 12.48 -1.54 7.28
C ASN A 796 12.58 -1.65 8.80
N ARG A 797 13.76 -1.36 9.37
CA ARG A 797 14.00 -1.39 10.82
C ARG A 797 13.17 -0.33 11.55
N VAL A 798 13.08 0.89 10.96
CA VAL A 798 12.24 1.97 11.49
C VAL A 798 10.76 1.53 11.48
N ARG A 799 10.29 0.97 10.37
CA ARG A 799 8.90 0.46 10.29
C ARG A 799 8.64 -0.67 11.28
N ALA A 800 9.57 -1.61 11.40
CA ALA A 800 9.43 -2.77 12.29
C ALA A 800 9.30 -2.39 13.76
N LEU A 801 10.02 -1.39 14.24
CA LEU A 801 9.92 -0.94 15.63
C LEU A 801 8.90 0.19 15.79
N VAL A 802 9.12 1.32 15.10
CA VAL A 802 8.39 2.56 15.39
C VAL A 802 6.97 2.50 14.83
N SER A 803 6.80 2.15 13.54
CA SER A 803 5.45 2.07 12.98
C SER A 803 4.62 0.95 13.60
N SER A 804 5.25 -0.17 13.98
CA SER A 804 4.56 -1.26 14.70
C SER A 804 4.09 -0.84 16.09
N PHE A 805 4.87 -0.04 16.82
CA PHE A 805 4.43 0.54 18.09
C PHE A 805 3.24 1.48 17.90
N VAL A 806 3.38 2.43 16.99
CA VAL A 806 2.40 3.51 16.79
C VAL A 806 1.06 2.98 16.28
N SER A 807 1.08 2.04 15.34
CA SER A 807 -0.15 1.53 14.70
C SER A 807 -0.64 0.21 15.30
N GLY A 808 0.27 -0.62 15.81
CA GLY A 808 -0.03 -1.95 16.33
C GLY A 808 -0.28 -2.01 17.84
N ASN A 809 0.00 -0.92 18.57
CA ASN A 809 -0.17 -0.84 20.03
C ASN A 809 -0.88 0.46 20.46
N PRO A 810 -2.14 0.67 20.02
CA PRO A 810 -2.85 1.93 20.25
C PRO A 810 -2.96 2.30 21.74
N ALA A 811 -3.23 1.34 22.61
CA ALA A 811 -3.37 1.60 24.06
C ALA A 811 -2.08 2.16 24.68
N ARG A 812 -0.90 1.73 24.21
CA ARG A 812 0.39 2.21 24.72
C ARG A 812 0.87 3.47 24.02
N PHE A 813 0.63 3.58 22.73
CA PHE A 813 0.95 4.80 21.97
C PHE A 813 0.12 6.00 22.45
N HIS A 814 -1.17 5.79 22.73
CA HIS A 814 -2.09 6.81 23.21
C HIS A 814 -2.19 6.86 24.75
N ASP A 815 -1.19 6.36 25.47
CA ASP A 815 -1.13 6.48 26.92
C ASP A 815 -1.32 7.95 27.36
N ALA A 816 -2.08 8.18 28.43
CA ALA A 816 -2.46 9.51 28.90
C ALA A 816 -1.26 10.40 29.28
N SER A 817 -0.08 9.83 29.51
CA SER A 817 1.15 10.59 29.74
C SER A 817 1.63 11.41 28.54
N GLY A 818 1.24 11.02 27.29
CA GLY A 818 1.71 11.62 26.06
C GLY A 818 3.13 11.21 25.65
N GLU A 819 3.78 10.32 26.40
CA GLU A 819 5.16 9.88 26.10
C GLU A 819 5.26 9.16 24.75
N GLY A 820 4.18 8.50 24.27
CA GLY A 820 4.12 7.91 22.94
C GLY A 820 4.21 8.97 21.83
N TYR A 821 3.57 10.11 22.02
CA TYR A 821 3.59 11.23 21.06
C TYR A 821 4.95 11.92 21.04
N LEU A 822 5.53 12.14 22.23
CA LEU A 822 6.88 12.68 22.38
C LEU A 822 7.91 11.78 21.69
N PHE A 823 7.84 10.46 21.91
CA PHE A 823 8.71 9.49 21.27
C PHE A 823 8.64 9.57 19.75
N LEU A 824 7.42 9.57 19.17
CA LEU A 824 7.24 9.64 17.73
C LEU A 824 7.78 10.95 17.14
N ALA A 825 7.54 12.08 17.80
CA ALA A 825 8.03 13.38 17.37
C ALA A 825 9.57 13.45 17.39
N ASP A 826 10.22 12.88 18.43
CA ASP A 826 11.69 12.78 18.49
C ASP A 826 12.25 12.01 17.28
N ILE A 827 11.65 10.88 16.95
CA ILE A 827 12.06 10.06 15.79
C ILE A 827 11.87 10.84 14.47
N ILE A 828 10.73 11.52 14.30
CA ILE A 828 10.47 12.32 13.07
C ILE A 828 11.54 13.42 12.92
N ILE A 829 11.82 14.17 13.99
CA ILE A 829 12.80 15.26 13.97
C ILE A 829 14.22 14.74 13.68
N GLU A 830 14.59 13.59 14.23
CA GLU A 830 15.91 12.99 13.98
C GLU A 830 16.03 12.41 12.56
N LEU A 831 14.96 11.87 12.02
CA LEU A 831 14.94 11.19 10.73
C LEU A 831 14.83 12.17 9.56
N ASP A 832 14.10 13.28 9.71
CA ASP A 832 13.78 14.23 8.64
C ASP A 832 14.99 14.74 7.85
N PRO A 833 16.11 15.15 8.45
CA PRO A 833 17.29 15.61 7.70
C PRO A 833 18.03 14.48 6.97
N ARG A 834 17.71 13.21 7.24
CA ARG A 834 18.36 12.03 6.65
C ARG A 834 17.50 11.39 5.57
N ASN A 835 16.21 11.25 5.86
CA ASN A 835 15.22 10.63 4.97
C ASN A 835 13.84 11.30 5.13
N PRO A 836 13.64 12.44 4.44
CA PRO A 836 12.41 13.23 4.51
C PRO A 836 11.15 12.43 4.17
N GLN A 837 11.25 11.51 3.22
CA GLN A 837 10.12 10.71 2.75
C GLN A 837 9.60 9.76 3.83
N VAL A 838 10.49 9.09 4.55
CA VAL A 838 10.10 8.21 5.66
C VAL A 838 9.61 9.03 6.86
N ALA A 839 10.27 10.13 7.19
CA ALA A 839 9.87 11.02 8.29
C ALA A 839 8.45 11.58 8.08
N ALA A 840 8.16 12.09 6.90
CA ALA A 840 6.85 12.67 6.57
C ALA A 840 5.70 11.66 6.72
N ARG A 841 5.90 10.41 6.30
CA ARG A 841 4.90 9.32 6.45
C ARG A 841 4.57 9.03 7.91
N MET A 842 5.49 9.28 8.83
CA MET A 842 5.29 9.04 10.26
C MET A 842 4.48 10.14 10.96
N VAL A 843 4.15 11.25 10.31
CA VAL A 843 3.37 12.36 10.87
C VAL A 843 1.87 11.99 10.99
N ALA A 844 1.33 11.19 10.08
CA ALA A 844 -0.10 10.93 9.96
C ALA A 844 -0.80 10.47 11.28
N PRO A 845 -0.21 9.64 12.15
CA PRO A 845 -0.83 9.28 13.43
C PRO A 845 -1.06 10.48 14.35
N LEU A 846 -0.14 11.45 14.41
CA LEU A 846 -0.32 12.68 15.18
C LEU A 846 -1.40 13.59 14.57
N GLY A 847 -1.59 13.56 13.27
CA GLY A 847 -2.64 14.31 12.56
C GLY A 847 -4.07 13.91 12.95
N GLN A 848 -4.27 12.77 13.61
CA GLN A 848 -5.58 12.29 14.07
C GLN A 848 -6.03 12.92 15.41
N TRP A 849 -5.37 13.93 15.93
CA TRP A 849 -5.56 14.49 17.26
C TRP A 849 -7.01 14.88 17.58
N ARG A 850 -7.79 15.37 16.61
CA ARG A 850 -9.21 15.75 16.76
C ARG A 850 -10.13 14.57 17.13
N ARG A 851 -9.61 13.34 17.01
CA ARG A 851 -10.35 12.10 17.29
C ARG A 851 -10.29 11.69 18.74
N PHE A 852 -9.49 12.34 19.58
CA PHE A 852 -9.24 11.98 20.99
C PHE A 852 -9.82 12.98 21.97
N ASP A 853 -9.74 12.64 23.26
CA ASP A 853 -10.13 13.55 24.34
C ASP A 853 -9.23 14.79 24.40
N VAL A 854 -9.70 15.83 25.10
CA VAL A 854 -9.07 17.16 25.15
C VAL A 854 -7.61 17.12 25.63
N ASP A 855 -7.26 16.19 26.53
CA ASP A 855 -5.91 16.10 27.08
C ASP A 855 -4.95 15.48 26.05
N ARG A 856 -5.35 14.38 25.41
CA ARG A 856 -4.58 13.77 24.30
C ARG A 856 -4.50 14.69 23.09
N GLU A 857 -5.58 15.39 22.75
CA GLU A 857 -5.62 16.42 21.70
C GLU A 857 -4.52 17.47 21.92
N ALA A 858 -4.48 18.06 23.11
CA ALA A 858 -3.49 19.08 23.43
C ALA A 858 -2.03 18.57 23.39
N LEU A 859 -1.81 17.32 23.83
CA LEU A 859 -0.49 16.70 23.82
C LEU A 859 -0.02 16.43 22.36
N MET A 860 -0.90 15.92 21.51
CA MET A 860 -0.58 15.65 20.10
C MET A 860 -0.31 16.94 19.31
N GLN A 861 -1.13 17.98 19.52
CA GLN A 861 -0.93 19.30 18.90
C GLN A 861 0.41 19.91 19.31
N ARG A 862 0.78 19.80 20.58
CA ARG A 862 2.08 20.29 21.08
C ARG A 862 3.25 19.64 20.34
N GLU A 863 3.20 18.32 20.12
CA GLU A 863 4.27 17.61 19.42
C GLU A 863 4.29 17.94 17.91
N LEU A 864 3.14 18.10 17.26
CA LEU A 864 3.07 18.60 15.89
C LEU A 864 3.69 20.01 15.76
N GLN A 865 3.37 20.90 16.70
CA GLN A 865 3.95 22.25 16.72
C GLN A 865 5.47 22.21 16.93
N ARG A 866 5.97 21.34 17.80
CA ARG A 866 7.40 21.12 18.02
C ARG A 866 8.13 20.66 16.77
N ILE A 867 7.52 19.73 16.00
CA ILE A 867 8.07 19.29 14.72
C ILE A 867 8.09 20.46 13.72
N LEU A 868 6.98 21.22 13.61
CA LEU A 868 6.89 22.36 12.69
C LEU A 868 7.94 23.43 12.95
N GLU A 869 8.30 23.64 14.22
CA GLU A 869 9.29 24.63 14.66
C GLU A 869 10.74 24.13 14.55
N SER A 870 10.95 22.87 14.12
CA SER A 870 12.29 22.32 13.99
C SER A 870 13.08 22.99 12.87
N PRO A 871 14.35 23.40 13.12
CA PRO A 871 15.16 24.06 12.12
C PRO A 871 15.47 23.16 10.93
N GLY A 872 15.33 23.67 9.71
CA GLY A 872 15.70 22.95 8.49
C GLY A 872 14.72 21.82 8.12
N LEU A 873 13.47 21.89 8.60
CA LEU A 873 12.43 20.92 8.30
C LEU A 873 12.26 20.76 6.78
N SER A 874 12.21 19.52 6.31
CA SER A 874 12.04 19.21 4.90
C SER A 874 10.67 19.66 4.38
N ARG A 875 10.58 19.85 3.07
CA ARG A 875 9.31 20.19 2.39
C ARG A 875 8.24 19.11 2.60
N ASN A 876 8.65 17.82 2.60
CA ASN A 876 7.77 16.68 2.83
C ASN A 876 7.13 16.74 4.22
N THR A 877 7.94 16.82 5.25
CA THR A 877 7.47 16.84 6.64
C THR A 877 6.71 18.13 6.96
N PHE A 878 7.17 19.29 6.42
CA PHE A 878 6.47 20.56 6.57
C PHE A 878 5.02 20.48 6.04
N GLU A 879 4.81 19.93 4.84
CA GLU A 879 3.48 19.79 4.26
C GLU A 879 2.57 18.93 5.16
N MET A 880 3.07 17.77 5.60
CA MET A 880 2.30 16.85 6.42
C MET A 880 1.91 17.45 7.77
N VAL A 881 2.84 18.12 8.44
CA VAL A 881 2.61 18.72 9.77
C VAL A 881 1.69 19.94 9.66
N SER A 882 1.94 20.84 8.71
CA SER A 882 1.12 22.04 8.54
C SER A 882 -0.34 21.71 8.19
N LYS A 883 -0.56 20.76 7.30
CA LYS A 883 -1.91 20.27 6.97
C LYS A 883 -2.58 19.56 8.16
N SER A 884 -1.81 18.85 8.99
CA SER A 884 -2.32 18.18 10.18
C SER A 884 -2.79 19.16 11.27
N LEU A 885 -2.16 20.32 11.37
CA LEU A 885 -2.51 21.38 12.32
C LEU A 885 -3.67 22.27 11.82
N ALA A 886 -3.83 22.45 10.51
CA ALA A 886 -4.90 23.24 9.91
C ALA A 886 -6.29 22.63 10.17
#